data_d1402cb5c2e96460bb58887d897e656f
#
_entry.id   d1402cb5c2e96460bb58887d897e656f
#
_cell.length_a   1.000
_cell.length_b   1.000
_cell.length_c   1.000
_cell.angle_alpha   90.00
_cell.angle_beta   90.00
_cell.angle_gamma   90.00
#
_symmetry.space_group_name_H-M   'P 1'
#
loop_
_entity.id
_entity.type
_entity.pdbx_description
1 polymer ?
#
loop_
_entity_poly.entity_id
_entity_poly.type
_entity_poly.pdbx_seq_one_letter_code
_entity_poly.pdbx_strand_id
1 'polypeptide(L)'
;MRKGMRLVGAAWAMLAGQAMVLDARAETADADAERQPIVVTAPGGAIDADDALHLTGADIGRAGAPNLLGALTRSIAGVTLQDAQGNPWQPNLVYRGFTASPLQGQAQGLAVYLDGARFNQPFGDTVAFDLLPEAAIRGVTLLDSSAVYGLNALGGTMVIDTKTGASDPGLEASLTGGRFGSREASVAGGLKKGDFSAFGAFQYRHEDGWRDHSPSTLYNGYADLGFDTATGGLHLKWIGADTDLTGNGVAPVELLAADRRAVFTWPDNARARYGRVSLHPWVALGEGTRIEGTLYAQRLKLRTVNGDAADMEACEDEDRAGLLCLETVGGTEEALLTDGDGRPIADVRGGEGYGVLNRGRLDSRAMGALVQMIDERALPGGRNHLAIGLSYDTSRSRFGASTELGALTEDRSVQGLGPSIVQEDGAIGPVGLVAHASYWGLFAQDRLPLTPRLSAEIGLRYNHVAIAMRDRIGTALNGDHRFERLNPGLEFDYRLSEGLDLRAGYAESNRAPTPAELSCADEHAPCSLANFFIADPPLKQVVAKSWEAGAGGQGRLGGFRLEWLLSAYRTRNRDDIQFVASDIRGRAWFRNIGATRRQGVEFTLKAVRGGFSGALSYAFTDATYRHELALSSPANPAADEDGVILVRPGDRLPGIPRHSATLSLDYAGRGWSAGGDLIARTGQYLVGDEGNDQPPLKGYALVNLRAGVDILPGVTLFGELHNALDCKYATFGTFSDIGEVAMAQAPHASDPRAYGPGAPRRWYAGVKARF
;
A
#
# COMPACT_ATOMS: atom_id res chain seq x y z
N MET A 1 16.73 -27.67 2.83
CA MET A 1 15.74 -27.54 3.93
C MET A 1 16.18 -28.08 5.29
N ARG A 2 17.42 -28.04 5.75
CA ARG A 2 17.82 -28.55 7.09
C ARG A 2 18.98 -27.79 7.76
N LYS A 3 19.23 -26.51 7.43
CA LYS A 3 20.30 -25.71 8.07
C LYS A 3 19.86 -24.33 8.65
N GLY A 4 18.57 -23.98 8.59
CA GLY A 4 18.07 -22.70 9.12
C GLY A 4 17.44 -22.74 10.52
N MET A 5 17.26 -23.91 11.11
CA MET A 5 16.43 -24.12 12.32
C MET A 5 17.22 -24.21 13.64
N ARG A 6 18.53 -23.93 13.65
CA ARG A 6 19.37 -24.04 14.86
C ARG A 6 19.74 -22.73 15.56
N LEU A 7 19.41 -21.59 15.01
CA LEU A 7 19.72 -20.28 15.63
C LEU A 7 18.53 -19.58 16.32
N VAL A 8 17.29 -20.05 16.12
CA VAL A 8 16.10 -19.51 16.78
C VAL A 8 15.80 -20.21 18.11
N GLY A 9 16.32 -21.42 18.32
CA GLY A 9 16.06 -22.21 19.54
C GLY A 9 16.83 -21.78 20.79
N ALA A 10 17.88 -20.98 20.68
CA ALA A 10 18.73 -20.62 21.83
C ALA A 10 18.28 -19.35 22.57
N ALA A 11 17.43 -18.51 21.98
CA ALA A 11 16.93 -17.29 22.64
C ALA A 11 15.66 -17.53 23.49
N TRP A 12 14.98 -18.66 23.33
CA TRP A 12 13.72 -18.97 24.03
C TRP A 12 13.88 -19.80 25.31
N ALA A 13 15.04 -20.39 25.52
CA ALA A 13 15.28 -21.22 26.71
C ALA A 13 15.61 -20.43 27.99
N MET A 14 15.82 -19.12 27.92
CA MET A 14 16.12 -18.28 29.10
C MET A 14 14.92 -17.51 29.67
N LEU A 15 13.75 -17.55 29.04
CA LEU A 15 12.54 -16.88 29.55
C LEU A 15 11.49 -17.80 30.19
N ALA A 16 11.73 -19.11 30.20
CA ALA A 16 10.76 -20.11 30.74
C ALA A 16 10.98 -20.52 32.19
N GLY A 17 11.84 -19.86 32.91
CA GLY A 17 12.28 -20.34 34.24
C GLY A 17 12.16 -19.36 35.41
N GLN A 18 11.01 -18.65 35.56
CA GLN A 18 10.59 -18.09 36.86
C GLN A 18 9.16 -17.56 36.78
N ALA A 19 8.17 -18.43 36.87
CA ALA A 19 6.81 -18.03 37.22
C ALA A 19 6.77 -17.76 38.73
N MET A 20 7.02 -16.52 39.14
CA MET A 20 6.69 -16.06 40.48
C MET A 20 5.20 -15.65 40.48
N VAL A 21 4.43 -16.33 41.31
CA VAL A 21 3.09 -15.97 41.71
C VAL A 21 3.13 -14.58 42.35
N LEU A 22 2.60 -13.58 41.68
CA LEU A 22 2.29 -12.27 42.26
C LEU A 22 0.79 -12.21 42.48
N ASP A 23 0.41 -12.15 43.75
CA ASP A 23 -0.95 -11.84 44.20
C ASP A 23 -1.41 -10.47 43.62
N ALA A 24 -2.26 -10.51 42.63
CA ALA A 24 -2.90 -9.33 42.09
C ALA A 24 -4.14 -9.00 42.93
N ARG A 25 -3.99 -8.11 43.91
CA ARG A 25 -5.13 -7.36 44.44
C ARG A 25 -5.63 -6.44 43.33
N ALA A 26 -6.82 -6.75 42.82
CA ALA A 26 -7.57 -5.87 41.94
C ALA A 26 -8.02 -4.64 42.74
N GLU A 27 -7.33 -3.53 42.58
CA GLU A 27 -7.90 -2.21 42.85
C GLU A 27 -8.82 -1.88 41.68
N THR A 28 -10.09 -1.68 42.01
CA THR A 28 -11.08 -1.12 41.08
C THR A 28 -10.67 0.30 40.73
N ALA A 29 -10.01 0.46 39.59
CA ALA A 29 -9.72 1.76 39.04
C ALA A 29 -11.03 2.41 38.60
N ASP A 30 -11.30 3.60 39.13
CA ASP A 30 -12.41 4.48 38.83
C ASP A 30 -12.56 4.71 37.32
N ALA A 31 -13.76 4.52 36.80
CA ALA A 31 -14.10 4.63 35.39
C ALA A 31 -14.20 6.10 34.89
N ASP A 32 -13.68 7.05 35.63
CA ASP A 32 -13.67 8.49 35.32
C ASP A 32 -12.26 9.10 35.19
N ALA A 33 -11.26 8.29 34.85
CA ALA A 33 -10.00 8.88 34.37
C ALA A 33 -10.31 9.67 33.10
N GLU A 34 -10.30 11.00 33.23
CA GLU A 34 -10.29 11.95 32.11
C GLU A 34 -9.35 11.40 31.04
N ARG A 35 -9.91 11.04 29.87
CA ARG A 35 -9.10 10.71 28.71
C ARG A 35 -8.35 11.97 28.35
N GLN A 36 -7.09 12.05 28.79
CA GLN A 36 -6.15 12.97 28.18
C GLN A 36 -6.15 12.63 26.67
N PRO A 37 -6.27 13.62 25.78
CA PRO A 37 -6.14 13.38 24.37
C PRO A 37 -4.84 12.59 24.16
N ILE A 38 -4.93 11.47 23.44
CA ILE A 38 -3.77 10.66 23.13
C ILE A 38 -2.97 11.53 22.16
N VAL A 39 -1.99 12.21 22.69
CA VAL A 39 -0.97 12.90 21.90
C VAL A 39 -0.21 11.80 21.18
N VAL A 40 -0.43 11.67 19.89
CA VAL A 40 0.35 10.78 19.03
C VAL A 40 1.74 11.41 18.95
N THR A 41 2.63 11.01 19.82
CA THR A 41 4.06 11.31 19.70
C THR A 41 4.65 10.32 18.70
N ALA A 42 4.33 10.50 17.41
CA ALA A 42 5.30 10.09 16.40
C ALA A 42 6.58 10.90 16.68
N PRO A 43 7.78 10.36 16.47
CA PRO A 43 8.97 11.18 16.38
C PRO A 43 8.71 12.21 15.29
N GLY A 44 8.26 13.38 15.64
CA GLY A 44 7.76 14.31 14.65
C GLY A 44 6.71 15.30 15.12
N GLY A 45 6.50 15.44 16.41
CA GLY A 45 5.58 16.41 16.98
C GLY A 45 4.22 15.83 17.36
N ALA A 46 3.67 16.36 18.43
CA ALA A 46 2.30 16.09 18.84
C ALA A 46 1.38 16.63 17.74
N ILE A 47 0.79 15.72 16.97
CA ILE A 47 -0.34 16.03 16.13
C ILE A 47 -1.55 15.94 17.04
N ASP A 48 -2.28 17.04 17.21
CA ASP A 48 -3.54 17.01 17.96
C ASP A 48 -4.46 15.98 17.30
N ALA A 49 -4.89 14.99 18.08
CA ALA A 49 -5.74 13.90 17.60
C ALA A 49 -7.08 14.38 17.04
N ASP A 50 -7.44 15.64 17.25
CA ASP A 50 -8.67 16.25 16.75
C ASP A 50 -8.60 16.59 15.24
N ASP A 51 -7.38 16.69 14.66
CA ASP A 51 -7.19 17.16 13.27
C ASP A 51 -6.85 16.04 12.28
N ALA A 52 -6.66 14.81 12.75
CA ALA A 52 -6.22 13.70 11.91
C ALA A 52 -7.15 12.48 12.06
N LEU A 53 -7.35 11.75 10.96
CA LEU A 53 -8.02 10.46 10.98
C LEU A 53 -7.12 9.44 11.68
N HIS A 54 -7.44 9.09 12.91
CA HIS A 54 -6.63 8.22 13.75
C HIS A 54 -7.32 6.87 14.01
N LEU A 55 -6.56 5.78 13.89
CA LEU A 55 -6.93 4.42 14.28
C LEU A 55 -6.00 3.93 15.39
N THR A 56 -6.59 3.39 16.44
CA THR A 56 -5.85 2.76 17.54
C THR A 56 -5.54 1.27 17.24
N GLY A 57 -4.59 0.69 17.97
CA GLY A 57 -4.36 -0.75 17.93
C GLY A 57 -5.60 -1.58 18.31
N ALA A 58 -6.51 -1.01 19.13
CA ALA A 58 -7.80 -1.64 19.44
C ALA A 58 -8.74 -1.67 18.23
N ASP A 59 -8.74 -0.65 17.37
CA ASP A 59 -9.50 -0.63 16.13
C ASP A 59 -8.96 -1.65 15.13
N ILE A 60 -7.62 -1.80 15.06
CA ILE A 60 -6.93 -2.77 14.20
C ILE A 60 -7.25 -4.20 14.63
N GLY A 61 -7.28 -4.48 15.94
CA GLY A 61 -7.58 -5.80 16.51
C GLY A 61 -9.05 -6.01 16.92
N ARG A 62 -9.98 -5.16 16.45
CA ARG A 62 -11.40 -5.18 16.89
C ARG A 62 -12.12 -6.47 16.56
N ALA A 63 -11.84 -7.07 15.43
CA ALA A 63 -12.48 -8.29 14.97
C ALA A 63 -11.88 -9.57 15.59
N GLY A 64 -10.69 -9.49 16.18
CA GLY A 64 -9.96 -10.61 16.78
C GLY A 64 -8.47 -10.52 16.52
N ALA A 65 -7.99 -11.06 15.41
CA ALA A 65 -6.61 -10.90 14.96
C ALA A 65 -6.35 -9.47 14.42
N PRO A 66 -5.12 -8.93 14.55
CA PRO A 66 -4.78 -7.64 13.98
C PRO A 66 -4.96 -7.64 12.45
N ASN A 67 -5.69 -6.64 11.94
CA ASN A 67 -5.93 -6.46 10.51
C ASN A 67 -5.97 -4.97 10.15
N LEU A 68 -4.81 -4.45 9.75
CA LEU A 68 -4.63 -3.03 9.43
C LEU A 68 -5.50 -2.61 8.24
N LEU A 69 -5.40 -3.31 7.11
CA LEU A 69 -6.11 -2.95 5.88
C LEU A 69 -7.63 -3.00 6.06
N GLY A 70 -8.12 -4.01 6.80
CA GLY A 70 -9.53 -4.10 7.17
C GLY A 70 -9.98 -2.96 8.10
N ALA A 71 -9.14 -2.52 9.03
CA ALA A 71 -9.44 -1.40 9.91
C ALA A 71 -9.48 -0.07 9.14
N LEU A 72 -8.54 0.18 8.23
CA LEU A 72 -8.51 1.37 7.38
C LEU A 72 -9.79 1.50 6.54
N THR A 73 -10.20 0.42 5.88
CA THR A 73 -11.42 0.42 5.04
C THR A 73 -12.73 0.58 5.81
N ARG A 74 -12.76 0.16 7.09
CA ARG A 74 -13.94 0.32 7.96
C ARG A 74 -14.06 1.72 8.52
N SER A 75 -12.94 2.34 8.86
CA SER A 75 -12.94 3.52 9.74
C SER A 75 -12.63 4.82 9.02
N ILE A 76 -11.94 4.77 7.88
CA ILE A 76 -11.54 5.97 7.14
C ILE A 76 -12.41 6.11 5.89
N ALA A 77 -13.08 7.26 5.78
CA ALA A 77 -13.88 7.59 4.60
C ALA A 77 -12.97 7.66 3.36
N GLY A 78 -13.43 7.13 2.23
CA GLY A 78 -12.69 7.17 0.96
C GLY A 78 -11.58 6.14 0.79
N VAL A 79 -11.17 5.41 1.83
CA VAL A 79 -10.22 4.32 1.67
C VAL A 79 -10.90 3.11 1.03
N THR A 80 -10.29 2.63 -0.06
CA THR A 80 -10.71 1.42 -0.77
C THR A 80 -9.51 0.52 -1.05
N LEU A 81 -9.76 -0.78 -1.19
CA LEU A 81 -8.73 -1.75 -1.57
C LEU A 81 -9.07 -2.33 -2.93
N GLN A 82 -8.05 -2.52 -3.76
CA GLN A 82 -8.16 -3.13 -5.08
C GLN A 82 -7.25 -4.35 -5.15
N ASP A 83 -7.83 -5.46 -5.54
CA ASP A 83 -7.13 -6.72 -5.67
C ASP A 83 -6.64 -6.93 -7.10
N ALA A 84 -5.61 -6.18 -7.49
CA ALA A 84 -5.02 -6.29 -8.82
C ALA A 84 -4.16 -7.56 -8.97
N GLN A 85 -3.56 -8.04 -7.88
CA GLN A 85 -2.70 -9.23 -7.90
C GLN A 85 -3.39 -10.53 -7.48
N GLY A 86 -4.62 -10.47 -6.96
CA GLY A 86 -5.29 -11.67 -6.43
C GLY A 86 -4.71 -12.18 -5.11
N ASN A 87 -4.03 -11.31 -4.33
CA ASN A 87 -3.46 -11.63 -3.02
C ASN A 87 -4.00 -10.71 -1.93
N PRO A 88 -4.61 -11.23 -0.85
CA PRO A 88 -5.25 -10.39 0.18
C PRO A 88 -4.27 -9.55 1.01
N TRP A 89 -2.98 -9.86 1.02
CA TRP A 89 -1.96 -9.11 1.76
C TRP A 89 -1.20 -8.08 0.90
N GLN A 90 -1.45 -8.07 -0.41
CA GLN A 90 -0.84 -7.14 -1.37
C GLN A 90 -1.87 -6.35 -2.21
N PRO A 91 -2.97 -5.85 -1.63
CA PRO A 91 -3.88 -5.00 -2.39
C PRO A 91 -3.28 -3.62 -2.61
N ASN A 92 -3.76 -2.94 -3.64
CA ASN A 92 -3.60 -1.50 -3.76
C ASN A 92 -4.53 -0.83 -2.74
N LEU A 93 -4.00 0.06 -1.92
CA LEU A 93 -4.79 0.96 -1.09
C LEU A 93 -5.00 2.27 -1.85
N VAL A 94 -6.24 2.66 -2.02
CA VAL A 94 -6.60 3.92 -2.70
C VAL A 94 -7.29 4.85 -1.71
N TYR A 95 -6.81 6.09 -1.62
CA TYR A 95 -7.40 7.17 -0.84
C TYR A 95 -7.47 8.44 -1.67
N ARG A 96 -8.66 9.05 -1.78
CA ARG A 96 -8.91 10.25 -2.61
C ARG A 96 -8.45 10.10 -4.07
N GLY A 97 -8.38 8.86 -4.59
CA GLY A 97 -7.87 8.55 -5.92
C GLY A 97 -6.34 8.56 -6.05
N PHE A 98 -5.62 8.55 -4.94
CA PHE A 98 -4.18 8.31 -4.88
C PHE A 98 -3.91 6.92 -4.34
N THR A 99 -2.85 6.29 -4.82
CA THR A 99 -2.56 4.89 -4.55
C THR A 99 -1.32 4.72 -3.68
N ALA A 100 -1.38 3.76 -2.75
CA ALA A 100 -0.24 3.09 -2.14
C ALA A 100 -0.29 1.62 -2.55
N SER A 101 0.68 1.16 -3.31
CA SER A 101 0.69 -0.17 -3.92
C SER A 101 2.01 -0.90 -3.70
N PRO A 102 2.00 -2.22 -3.53
CA PRO A 102 3.21 -3.03 -3.56
C PRO A 102 3.77 -3.21 -4.99
N LEU A 103 2.98 -2.88 -6.02
CA LEU A 103 3.33 -3.04 -7.43
C LEU A 103 4.16 -1.88 -7.95
N GLN A 104 5.24 -2.21 -8.68
CA GLN A 104 6.11 -1.21 -9.30
C GLN A 104 5.45 -0.53 -10.51
N GLY A 105 4.51 -1.20 -11.18
CA GLY A 105 3.73 -0.68 -12.31
C GLY A 105 2.57 0.25 -11.91
N GLN A 106 2.46 0.66 -10.65
CA GLN A 106 1.41 1.58 -10.19
C GLN A 106 2.02 2.92 -9.78
N ALA A 107 1.49 4.02 -10.32
CA ALA A 107 1.90 5.35 -9.91
C ALA A 107 1.52 5.59 -8.44
N GLN A 108 2.52 5.74 -7.59
CA GLN A 108 2.33 5.96 -6.15
C GLN A 108 1.92 7.42 -5.88
N GLY A 109 1.10 7.64 -4.86
CA GLY A 109 0.66 9.00 -4.50
C GLY A 109 0.48 9.22 -3.01
N LEU A 110 0.67 8.16 -2.20
CA LEU A 110 0.59 8.21 -0.74
C LEU A 110 1.97 7.92 -0.13
N ALA A 111 2.40 8.76 0.79
CA ALA A 111 3.59 8.51 1.59
C ALA A 111 3.23 7.70 2.84
N VAL A 112 4.04 6.72 3.19
CA VAL A 112 3.89 5.93 4.41
C VAL A 112 5.15 6.05 5.25
N TYR A 113 4.97 6.43 6.51
CA TYR A 113 6.03 6.51 7.51
C TYR A 113 5.76 5.53 8.65
N LEU A 114 6.80 4.90 9.12
CA LEU A 114 6.76 3.97 10.25
C LEU A 114 7.75 4.45 11.31
N ASP A 115 7.22 4.88 12.47
CA ASP A 115 7.99 5.51 13.54
C ASP A 115 8.86 6.68 13.05
N GLY A 116 8.30 7.57 12.23
CA GLY A 116 8.99 8.74 11.69
C GLY A 116 9.97 8.49 10.54
N ALA A 117 10.24 7.23 10.16
CA ALA A 117 11.08 6.91 9.02
C ALA A 117 10.25 6.44 7.82
N ARG A 118 10.64 6.84 6.62
CA ARG A 118 9.96 6.47 5.38
C ARG A 118 9.86 4.94 5.22
N PHE A 119 8.67 4.44 4.91
CA PHE A 119 8.42 3.02 4.69
C PHE A 119 8.32 2.66 3.21
N ASN A 120 7.91 3.59 2.34
CA ASN A 120 7.90 3.36 0.90
C ASN A 120 9.27 2.85 0.43
N GLN A 121 9.26 1.84 -0.44
CA GLN A 121 10.47 1.19 -0.93
C GLN A 121 11.12 2.02 -2.04
N PRO A 122 12.43 2.34 -1.99
CA PRO A 122 13.01 3.43 -2.77
C PRO A 122 13.03 3.22 -4.29
N PHE A 123 13.00 1.98 -4.79
CA PHE A 123 13.12 1.71 -6.22
C PHE A 123 11.89 2.14 -7.00
N GLY A 124 10.70 1.79 -6.53
CA GLY A 124 9.42 2.13 -7.17
C GLY A 124 8.48 2.93 -6.26
N ASP A 125 8.97 3.44 -5.14
CA ASP A 125 8.17 4.11 -4.10
C ASP A 125 7.00 3.26 -3.56
N THR A 126 7.09 1.94 -3.71
CA THR A 126 6.04 0.97 -3.40
C THR A 126 5.80 0.81 -1.91
N VAL A 127 4.57 0.46 -1.54
CA VAL A 127 4.16 0.21 -0.15
C VAL A 127 3.73 -1.25 -0.02
N ALA A 128 4.58 -2.06 0.58
CA ALA A 128 4.34 -3.49 0.81
C ALA A 128 3.79 -3.70 2.24
N PHE A 129 2.47 -3.70 2.40
CA PHE A 129 1.81 -3.84 3.70
C PHE A 129 2.08 -5.21 4.37
N ASP A 130 2.38 -6.25 3.59
CA ASP A 130 2.78 -7.58 4.05
C ASP A 130 4.08 -7.59 4.87
N LEU A 131 4.90 -6.54 4.77
CA LEU A 131 6.13 -6.39 5.53
C LEU A 131 5.92 -5.76 6.93
N LEU A 132 4.71 -5.26 7.23
CA LEU A 132 4.40 -4.62 8.51
C LEU A 132 4.08 -5.65 9.60
N PRO A 133 4.64 -5.50 10.81
CA PRO A 133 4.30 -6.31 11.95
C PRO A 133 2.99 -5.82 12.61
N GLU A 134 1.82 -6.19 12.06
CA GLU A 134 0.52 -5.63 12.49
C GLU A 134 0.25 -5.80 14.00
N ALA A 135 0.73 -6.89 14.61
CA ALA A 135 0.62 -7.11 16.05
C ALA A 135 1.37 -6.07 16.90
N ALA A 136 2.36 -5.38 16.31
CA ALA A 136 3.13 -4.32 16.94
C ALA A 136 2.61 -2.91 16.65
N ILE A 137 1.57 -2.74 15.84
CA ILE A 137 1.03 -1.41 15.54
C ILE A 137 0.23 -0.89 16.73
N ARG A 138 0.62 0.29 17.23
CA ARG A 138 -0.08 1.03 18.27
C ARG A 138 -1.20 1.89 17.69
N GLY A 139 -0.92 2.55 16.56
CA GLY A 139 -1.87 3.41 15.89
C GLY A 139 -1.45 3.76 14.48
N VAL A 140 -2.40 4.28 13.73
CA VAL A 140 -2.21 4.78 12.38
C VAL A 140 -2.93 6.10 12.25
N THR A 141 -2.23 7.12 11.78
CA THR A 141 -2.76 8.46 11.52
C THR A 141 -2.66 8.76 10.04
N LEU A 142 -3.74 9.21 9.44
CA LEU A 142 -3.77 9.68 8.06
C LEU A 142 -3.85 11.21 8.05
N LEU A 143 -2.82 11.84 7.48
CA LEU A 143 -2.65 13.27 7.35
C LEU A 143 -2.93 13.68 5.91
N ASP A 144 -3.74 14.71 5.71
CA ASP A 144 -4.06 15.24 4.38
C ASP A 144 -2.86 15.99 3.78
N SER A 145 -2.15 16.77 4.60
CA SER A 145 -0.89 17.42 4.23
C SER A 145 0.02 17.56 5.46
N SER A 146 1.32 17.51 5.26
CA SER A 146 2.30 17.74 6.32
C SER A 146 3.60 18.24 5.75
N ALA A 147 4.14 19.32 6.30
CA ALA A 147 5.49 19.77 5.94
C ALA A 147 6.54 18.78 6.45
N VAL A 148 6.32 18.15 7.59
CA VAL A 148 7.23 17.14 8.19
C VAL A 148 7.34 15.90 7.31
N TYR A 149 6.23 15.37 6.82
CA TYR A 149 6.11 14.10 6.08
C TYR A 149 5.81 14.28 4.58
N GLY A 150 6.12 15.45 4.01
CA GLY A 150 5.69 15.85 2.67
C GLY A 150 6.51 15.31 1.49
N LEU A 151 7.34 14.28 1.67
CA LEU A 151 8.10 13.69 0.56
C LEU A 151 7.22 12.70 -0.22
N ASN A 152 6.96 13.02 -1.52
CA ASN A 152 6.11 12.23 -2.42
C ASN A 152 4.66 12.00 -1.91
N ALA A 153 4.15 12.90 -1.09
CA ALA A 153 2.82 12.84 -0.48
C ALA A 153 1.81 13.66 -1.28
N LEU A 154 1.39 13.19 -2.46
CA LEU A 154 0.44 13.91 -3.32
C LEU A 154 -0.98 13.90 -2.76
N GLY A 155 -1.42 12.76 -2.22
CA GLY A 155 -2.77 12.52 -1.72
C GLY A 155 -2.86 12.41 -0.20
N GLY A 156 -1.74 12.56 0.49
CA GLY A 156 -1.66 12.46 1.94
C GLY A 156 -0.54 11.55 2.44
N THR A 157 -0.44 11.48 3.74
CA THR A 157 0.60 10.70 4.44
C THR A 157 -0.03 9.79 5.48
N MET A 158 0.33 8.52 5.47
CA MET A 158 0.00 7.56 6.51
C MET A 158 1.18 7.45 7.48
N VAL A 159 0.97 7.78 8.74
CA VAL A 159 1.95 7.63 9.82
C VAL A 159 1.53 6.43 10.67
N ILE A 160 2.42 5.48 10.82
CA ILE A 160 2.22 4.26 11.60
C ILE A 160 3.15 4.30 12.80
N ASP A 161 2.58 4.19 13.99
CA ASP A 161 3.31 4.14 15.25
C ASP A 161 3.30 2.72 15.80
N THR A 162 4.45 2.26 16.27
CA THR A 162 4.58 0.94 16.88
C THR A 162 4.49 1.00 18.39
N LYS A 163 4.11 -0.13 18.98
CA LYS A 163 4.05 -0.35 20.44
C LYS A 163 5.43 -0.36 21.05
N THR A 164 5.50 0.07 22.30
CA THR A 164 6.69 0.00 23.17
C THR A 164 6.35 -0.70 24.48
N GLY A 165 7.35 -1.13 25.24
CA GLY A 165 7.10 -1.72 26.55
C GLY A 165 6.48 -0.74 27.56
N ALA A 166 6.64 0.56 27.32
CA ALA A 166 6.04 1.61 28.15
C ALA A 166 4.59 1.89 27.77
N SER A 167 4.26 1.87 26.46
CA SER A 167 2.91 2.16 25.99
C SER A 167 1.95 0.96 26.09
N ASP A 168 2.48 -0.26 25.94
CA ASP A 168 1.67 -1.49 25.83
C ASP A 168 2.28 -2.61 26.71
N PRO A 169 2.27 -2.46 28.04
CA PRO A 169 2.75 -3.50 28.96
C PRO A 169 1.79 -4.69 28.98
N GLY A 170 2.30 -5.88 29.32
CA GLY A 170 1.53 -7.12 29.38
C GLY A 170 1.82 -8.04 28.21
N LEU A 171 1.09 -9.13 28.10
CA LEU A 171 1.24 -10.16 27.07
C LEU A 171 -0.08 -10.37 26.34
N GLU A 172 -0.05 -10.38 25.03
CA GLU A 172 -1.18 -10.75 24.18
C GLU A 172 -0.77 -11.89 23.25
N ALA A 173 -1.63 -12.91 23.12
CA ALA A 173 -1.44 -13.99 22.17
C ALA A 173 -2.75 -14.29 21.44
N SER A 174 -2.71 -14.64 20.16
CA SER A 174 -3.88 -15.08 19.41
C SER A 174 -3.54 -16.26 18.49
N LEU A 175 -4.54 -17.13 18.33
CA LEU A 175 -4.54 -18.21 17.36
C LEU A 175 -5.83 -18.16 16.57
N THR A 176 -5.75 -18.19 15.24
CA THR A 176 -6.90 -18.12 14.35
C THR A 176 -6.80 -19.20 13.28
N GLY A 177 -7.90 -19.82 12.97
CA GLY A 177 -8.04 -20.71 11.82
C GLY A 177 -9.29 -20.35 11.02
N GLY A 178 -9.32 -20.68 9.73
CA GLY A 178 -10.43 -20.32 8.87
C GLY A 178 -10.53 -21.12 7.59
N ARG A 179 -11.46 -20.71 6.75
CA ARG A 179 -11.65 -21.29 5.42
C ARG A 179 -10.42 -21.07 4.55
N PHE A 180 -10.24 -21.89 3.54
CA PHE A 180 -9.12 -21.86 2.59
C PHE A 180 -7.74 -22.10 3.23
N GLY A 181 -7.70 -22.98 4.24
CA GLY A 181 -6.46 -23.33 4.93
C GLY A 181 -5.87 -22.20 5.77
N SER A 182 -6.63 -21.13 6.02
CA SER A 182 -6.14 -19.97 6.76
C SER A 182 -5.75 -20.33 8.19
N ARG A 183 -4.55 -19.94 8.58
CA ARG A 183 -3.95 -20.16 9.91
C ARG A 183 -3.13 -18.93 10.29
N GLU A 184 -3.40 -18.40 11.46
CA GLU A 184 -2.66 -17.27 11.99
C GLU A 184 -2.31 -17.50 13.45
N ALA A 185 -1.10 -17.14 13.82
CA ALA A 185 -0.64 -17.10 15.19
C ALA A 185 0.10 -15.78 15.44
N SER A 186 -0.24 -15.09 16.52
CA SER A 186 0.49 -13.91 16.93
C SER A 186 0.78 -13.94 18.44
N VAL A 187 1.91 -13.36 18.81
CA VAL A 187 2.28 -13.08 20.19
C VAL A 187 2.94 -11.71 20.25
N ALA A 188 2.55 -10.91 21.23
CA ALA A 188 3.12 -9.59 21.46
C ALA A 188 3.17 -9.33 22.96
N GLY A 189 4.24 -8.71 23.45
CA GLY A 189 4.33 -8.42 24.86
C GLY A 189 5.33 -7.33 25.19
N GLY A 190 4.99 -6.54 26.21
CA GLY A 190 5.77 -5.41 26.70
C GLY A 190 5.99 -5.44 28.19
N LEU A 191 7.10 -4.86 28.61
CA LEU A 191 7.42 -4.65 30.02
C LEU A 191 8.10 -3.29 30.21
N LYS A 192 7.86 -2.68 31.38
CA LYS A 192 8.54 -1.46 31.81
C LYS A 192 9.05 -1.63 33.21
N LYS A 193 10.29 -1.24 33.48
CA LYS A 193 10.90 -1.26 34.80
C LYS A 193 11.79 -0.02 34.99
N GLY A 194 11.30 0.96 35.76
CA GLY A 194 11.95 2.26 35.89
C GLY A 194 11.99 2.97 34.53
N ASP A 195 13.16 3.39 34.13
CA ASP A 195 13.42 4.08 32.87
C ASP A 195 13.57 3.13 31.66
N PHE A 196 13.68 1.81 31.91
CA PHE A 196 13.83 0.81 30.86
C PHE A 196 12.48 0.23 30.44
N SER A 197 12.32 0.03 29.15
CA SER A 197 11.19 -0.67 28.56
C SER A 197 11.64 -1.63 27.46
N ALA A 198 10.88 -2.70 27.26
CA ALA A 198 11.09 -3.62 26.16
C ALA A 198 9.75 -4.12 25.62
N PHE A 199 9.63 -4.25 24.32
CA PHE A 199 8.47 -4.84 23.65
C PHE A 199 8.94 -5.79 22.55
N GLY A 200 8.18 -6.87 22.32
CA GLY A 200 8.42 -7.80 21.23
C GLY A 200 7.12 -8.30 20.65
N ALA A 201 7.09 -8.54 19.34
CA ALA A 201 5.96 -9.15 18.66
C ALA A 201 6.44 -10.10 17.57
N PHE A 202 5.68 -11.17 17.39
CA PHE A 202 5.86 -12.12 16.29
C PHE A 202 4.51 -12.52 15.74
N GLN A 203 4.40 -12.62 14.41
CA GLN A 203 3.18 -13.02 13.71
C GLN A 203 3.53 -13.98 12.58
N TYR A 204 2.78 -15.07 12.51
CA TYR A 204 2.75 -16.05 11.44
C TYR A 204 1.39 -16.05 10.79
N ARG A 205 1.33 -16.01 9.45
CA ARG A 205 0.09 -16.13 8.66
C ARG A 205 0.32 -17.07 7.49
N HIS A 206 -0.65 -17.90 7.23
CA HIS A 206 -0.69 -18.81 6.08
C HIS A 206 -2.11 -18.96 5.56
N GLU A 207 -2.25 -19.05 4.26
CA GLU A 207 -3.50 -19.37 3.55
C GLU A 207 -3.17 -20.18 2.30
N ASP A 208 -3.97 -21.24 2.02
CA ASP A 208 -3.87 -21.99 0.75
C ASP A 208 -4.43 -21.17 -0.43
N GLY A 209 -5.18 -20.08 -0.11
CA GLY A 209 -5.85 -19.21 -1.08
C GLY A 209 -7.22 -19.75 -1.49
N TRP A 210 -8.12 -18.82 -1.85
CA TRP A 210 -9.45 -19.20 -2.32
C TRP A 210 -9.51 -19.44 -3.83
N ARG A 211 -8.55 -18.88 -4.59
CA ARG A 211 -8.32 -19.17 -6.00
C ARG A 211 -7.39 -20.37 -6.13
N ASP A 212 -7.40 -20.99 -7.28
CA ASP A 212 -6.48 -22.08 -7.58
C ASP A 212 -5.04 -21.56 -7.59
N HIS A 213 -4.07 -22.38 -7.23
CA HIS A 213 -2.64 -22.08 -7.23
C HIS A 213 -2.24 -20.79 -6.48
N SER A 214 -2.91 -20.45 -5.34
CA SER A 214 -2.70 -19.18 -4.65
C SER A 214 -2.23 -19.28 -3.18
N PRO A 215 -1.33 -20.22 -2.80
CA PRO A 215 -0.85 -20.31 -1.42
C PRO A 215 0.06 -19.15 -1.05
N SER A 216 -0.04 -18.70 0.20
CA SER A 216 0.80 -17.62 0.71
C SER A 216 1.20 -17.85 2.15
N THR A 217 2.39 -17.38 2.53
CA THR A 217 2.93 -17.51 3.89
C THR A 217 3.73 -16.26 4.28
N LEU A 218 3.49 -15.75 5.48
CA LEU A 218 4.15 -14.56 6.02
C LEU A 218 4.67 -14.81 7.44
N TYR A 219 5.85 -14.29 7.70
CA TYR A 219 6.45 -14.18 9.03
C TYR A 219 6.84 -12.73 9.27
N ASN A 220 6.33 -12.12 10.34
CA ASN A 220 6.67 -10.75 10.73
C ASN A 220 7.18 -10.75 12.18
N GLY A 221 8.24 -10.02 12.44
CA GLY A 221 8.82 -9.85 13.75
C GLY A 221 9.12 -8.39 14.08
N TYR A 222 9.01 -8.04 15.35
CA TYR A 222 9.28 -6.71 15.88
C TYR A 222 9.92 -6.78 17.25
N ALA A 223 10.83 -5.86 17.55
CA ALA A 223 11.37 -5.62 18.87
C ALA A 223 11.63 -4.12 19.09
N ASP A 224 11.39 -3.65 20.31
CA ASP A 224 11.73 -2.32 20.83
C ASP A 224 12.46 -2.45 22.17
N LEU A 225 13.55 -1.73 22.31
CA LEU A 225 14.26 -1.55 23.57
C LEU A 225 14.36 -0.06 23.85
N GLY A 226 13.71 0.39 24.91
CA GLY A 226 13.59 1.79 25.28
C GLY A 226 14.30 2.11 26.60
N PHE A 227 14.87 3.31 26.64
CA PHE A 227 15.38 3.94 27.84
C PHE A 227 14.91 5.40 27.85
N ASP A 228 14.01 5.75 28.77
CA ASP A 228 13.40 7.08 28.88
C ASP A 228 13.56 7.63 30.30
N THR A 229 14.18 8.80 30.37
CA THR A 229 14.28 9.62 31.58
C THR A 229 13.40 10.85 31.47
N ALA A 230 13.35 11.71 32.49
CA ALA A 230 12.60 12.97 32.41
C ALA A 230 13.19 13.98 31.39
N THR A 231 14.45 13.85 31.02
CA THR A 231 15.16 14.83 30.18
C THR A 231 15.63 14.29 28.84
N GLY A 232 15.46 13.01 28.58
CA GLY A 232 15.87 12.42 27.31
C GLY A 232 15.67 10.91 27.29
N GLY A 233 15.68 10.36 26.11
CA GLY A 233 15.50 8.92 25.91
C GLY A 233 16.05 8.45 24.58
N LEU A 234 16.04 7.11 24.46
CA LEU A 234 16.50 6.40 23.26
C LEU A 234 15.72 5.12 23.09
N HIS A 235 15.16 4.90 21.92
CA HIS A 235 14.59 3.61 21.53
C HIS A 235 15.41 2.99 20.40
N LEU A 236 15.71 1.69 20.53
CA LEU A 236 16.25 0.86 19.47
C LEU A 236 15.14 -0.09 19.01
N LYS A 237 14.74 0.03 17.76
CA LYS A 237 13.69 -0.80 17.15
C LYS A 237 14.25 -1.68 16.05
N TRP A 238 13.71 -2.89 15.94
CA TRP A 238 13.98 -3.85 14.89
C TRP A 238 12.69 -4.39 14.28
N ILE A 239 12.67 -4.49 12.94
CA ILE A 239 11.58 -5.10 12.17
C ILE A 239 12.18 -6.12 11.22
N GLY A 240 11.54 -7.27 11.10
CA GLY A 240 11.90 -8.31 10.14
C GLY A 240 10.66 -8.93 9.51
N ALA A 241 10.75 -9.24 8.21
CA ALA A 241 9.71 -9.99 7.50
C ALA A 241 10.33 -10.98 6.51
N ASP A 242 9.70 -12.15 6.38
CA ASP A 242 9.96 -13.15 5.31
C ASP A 242 8.60 -13.56 4.75
N THR A 243 8.34 -13.22 3.48
CA THR A 243 7.05 -13.43 2.85
C THR A 243 7.20 -14.22 1.56
N ASP A 244 6.28 -15.14 1.32
CA ASP A 244 6.15 -15.96 0.11
C ASP A 244 4.70 -15.89 -0.31
N LEU A 245 4.40 -15.03 -1.28
CA LEU A 245 3.05 -14.65 -1.66
C LEU A 245 2.79 -15.04 -3.11
N THR A 246 1.66 -15.69 -3.34
CA THR A 246 1.18 -16.00 -4.68
C THR A 246 -0.08 -15.20 -4.96
N GLY A 247 -0.04 -14.44 -6.06
CA GLY A 247 -1.15 -13.60 -6.50
C GLY A 247 -1.28 -13.68 -8.01
N ASN A 248 -2.17 -14.54 -8.49
CA ASN A 248 -2.33 -14.84 -9.92
C ASN A 248 -3.21 -13.82 -10.67
N GLY A 249 -3.15 -12.57 -10.29
CA GLY A 249 -3.71 -11.42 -11.01
C GLY A 249 -5.20 -11.50 -11.36
N VAL A 250 -5.55 -10.78 -12.42
CA VAL A 250 -6.89 -10.77 -13.02
C VAL A 250 -7.15 -12.05 -13.82
N ALA A 251 -8.41 -12.31 -14.15
CA ALA A 251 -8.77 -13.37 -15.08
C ALA A 251 -9.92 -12.93 -15.99
N PRO A 252 -10.01 -13.47 -17.23
CA PRO A 252 -11.07 -13.18 -18.17
C PRO A 252 -12.46 -13.40 -17.59
N VAL A 253 -13.39 -12.51 -17.91
CA VAL A 253 -14.75 -12.53 -17.32
C VAL A 253 -15.50 -13.83 -17.63
N GLU A 254 -15.31 -14.42 -18.81
CA GLU A 254 -15.97 -15.66 -19.22
C GLU A 254 -15.37 -16.87 -18.49
N LEU A 255 -14.05 -16.89 -18.25
CA LEU A 255 -13.40 -17.89 -17.42
C LEU A 255 -13.92 -17.83 -15.98
N LEU A 256 -14.03 -16.63 -15.41
CA LEU A 256 -14.57 -16.41 -14.06
C LEU A 256 -16.08 -16.73 -13.96
N ALA A 257 -16.81 -16.62 -15.05
CA ALA A 257 -18.23 -17.03 -15.11
C ALA A 257 -18.38 -18.56 -15.07
N ALA A 258 -17.48 -19.27 -15.74
CA ALA A 258 -17.44 -20.75 -15.74
C ALA A 258 -16.87 -21.29 -14.41
N ASP A 259 -15.75 -20.79 -13.97
CA ASP A 259 -15.13 -21.12 -12.67
C ASP A 259 -14.53 -19.88 -12.02
N ARG A 260 -15.17 -19.44 -10.93
CA ARG A 260 -14.72 -18.24 -10.20
C ARG A 260 -13.36 -18.41 -9.53
N ARG A 261 -12.89 -19.63 -9.29
CA ARG A 261 -11.59 -19.91 -8.67
C ARG A 261 -10.47 -19.93 -9.68
N ALA A 262 -10.79 -20.03 -10.96
CA ALA A 262 -9.81 -20.13 -12.03
C ALA A 262 -8.86 -18.93 -12.03
N VAL A 263 -7.60 -19.20 -12.38
CA VAL A 263 -6.56 -18.22 -12.69
C VAL A 263 -6.35 -18.22 -14.20
N PHE A 264 -5.88 -17.08 -14.76
CA PHE A 264 -5.67 -17.00 -16.20
C PHE A 264 -4.39 -17.75 -16.57
N THR A 265 -3.24 -17.27 -16.12
CA THR A 265 -1.94 -17.91 -16.26
C THR A 265 -1.28 -18.06 -14.89
N TRP A 266 -0.29 -18.94 -14.76
CA TRP A 266 0.48 -19.14 -13.55
C TRP A 266 1.85 -19.80 -13.86
N PRO A 267 2.88 -19.69 -12.98
CA PRO A 267 2.87 -19.18 -11.60
C PRO A 267 3.01 -17.67 -11.55
N ASP A 268 2.51 -17.08 -10.44
CA ASP A 268 2.69 -15.67 -10.14
C ASP A 268 3.05 -15.51 -8.65
N ASN A 269 4.35 -15.37 -8.37
CA ASN A 269 4.86 -15.45 -7.01
C ASN A 269 5.85 -14.31 -6.70
N ALA A 270 5.72 -13.75 -5.51
CA ALA A 270 6.62 -12.75 -4.95
C ALA A 270 7.17 -13.21 -3.61
N ARG A 271 8.50 -13.29 -3.48
CA ARG A 271 9.20 -13.62 -2.23
C ARG A 271 10.00 -12.44 -1.74
N ALA A 272 9.66 -11.93 -0.56
CA ALA A 272 10.36 -10.81 0.02
C ALA A 272 11.05 -11.20 1.34
N ARG A 273 12.24 -10.61 1.56
CA ARG A 273 12.93 -10.59 2.86
C ARG A 273 13.25 -9.16 3.20
N TYR A 274 12.74 -8.72 4.32
CA TYR A 274 12.89 -7.36 4.79
C TYR A 274 13.51 -7.34 6.18
N GLY A 275 14.39 -6.38 6.40
CA GLY A 275 14.95 -6.10 7.71
C GLY A 275 15.22 -4.61 7.87
N ARG A 276 14.85 -4.06 9.03
CA ARG A 276 15.07 -2.66 9.39
C ARG A 276 15.51 -2.56 10.83
N VAL A 277 16.47 -1.69 11.08
CA VAL A 277 16.87 -1.23 12.42
C VAL A 277 16.72 0.27 12.46
N SER A 278 16.17 0.82 13.53
CA SER A 278 16.07 2.26 13.75
C SER A 278 16.37 2.66 15.18
N LEU A 279 16.92 3.87 15.33
CA LEU A 279 17.21 4.54 16.59
C LEU A 279 16.36 5.80 16.68
N HIS A 280 15.75 6.04 17.84
CA HIS A 280 14.86 7.16 18.10
C HIS A 280 15.33 7.91 19.37
N PRO A 281 16.38 8.75 19.27
CA PRO A 281 16.82 9.61 20.37
C PRO A 281 15.89 10.80 20.55
N TRP A 282 15.71 11.24 21.79
CA TRP A 282 15.11 12.53 22.10
C TRP A 282 15.75 13.16 23.32
N VAL A 283 15.77 14.49 23.38
CA VAL A 283 16.31 15.28 24.53
C VAL A 283 15.47 16.53 24.72
N ALA A 284 15.06 16.77 25.96
CA ALA A 284 14.43 18.02 26.38
C ALA A 284 15.51 19.11 26.56
N LEU A 285 15.29 20.28 25.94
CA LEU A 285 16.17 21.45 26.08
C LEU A 285 15.66 22.46 27.12
N GLY A 286 14.41 22.29 27.57
CA GLY A 286 13.73 23.13 28.55
C GLY A 286 12.23 22.84 28.59
N GLU A 287 11.47 23.70 29.28
CA GLU A 287 10.02 23.56 29.30
C GLU A 287 9.42 23.79 27.90
N GLY A 288 8.80 22.74 27.34
CA GLY A 288 8.12 22.78 26.03
C GLY A 288 9.04 22.71 24.82
N THR A 289 10.37 22.63 24.97
CA THR A 289 11.29 22.49 23.83
C THR A 289 12.03 21.17 23.88
N ARG A 290 12.03 20.40 22.77
CA ARG A 290 12.79 19.16 22.65
C ARG A 290 13.42 19.03 21.26
N ILE A 291 14.50 18.28 21.19
CA ILE A 291 15.05 17.76 19.93
C ILE A 291 14.78 16.26 19.92
N GLU A 292 14.29 15.78 18.80
CA GLU A 292 14.09 14.37 18.55
C GLU A 292 14.53 13.96 17.16
N GLY A 293 14.78 12.68 16.97
CA GLY A 293 15.24 12.20 15.71
C GLY A 293 14.90 10.73 15.47
N THR A 294 14.98 10.35 14.22
CA THR A 294 14.92 8.96 13.77
C THR A 294 16.08 8.70 12.83
N LEU A 295 16.86 7.68 13.13
CA LEU A 295 17.93 7.16 12.27
C LEU A 295 17.55 5.74 11.88
N TYR A 296 17.65 5.38 10.61
CA TYR A 296 17.32 4.02 10.21
C TYR A 296 18.23 3.46 9.12
N ALA A 297 18.33 2.14 9.08
CA ALA A 297 18.89 1.37 7.98
C ALA A 297 17.99 0.18 7.69
N GLN A 298 17.74 -0.07 6.40
CA GLN A 298 16.88 -1.17 5.96
C GLN A 298 17.43 -1.88 4.72
N ARG A 299 16.99 -3.11 4.54
CA ARG A 299 17.25 -3.89 3.34
C ARG A 299 16.03 -4.68 2.94
N LEU A 300 15.68 -4.60 1.65
CA LEU A 300 14.67 -5.44 1.01
C LEU A 300 15.35 -6.30 -0.06
N LYS A 301 15.07 -7.59 -0.03
CA LYS A 301 15.34 -8.50 -1.14
C LYS A 301 14.00 -9.04 -1.64
N LEU A 302 13.68 -8.76 -2.89
CA LEU A 302 12.46 -9.23 -3.55
C LEU A 302 12.86 -10.10 -4.73
N ARG A 303 12.14 -11.19 -4.94
CA ARG A 303 12.20 -12.04 -6.12
C ARG A 303 10.78 -12.27 -6.61
N THR A 304 10.57 -12.08 -7.89
CA THR A 304 9.30 -12.31 -8.55
C THR A 304 9.47 -13.34 -9.66
N VAL A 305 8.43 -14.11 -9.87
CA VAL A 305 8.25 -14.99 -11.03
C VAL A 305 6.82 -14.81 -11.49
N ASN A 306 6.66 -14.46 -12.77
CA ASN A 306 5.35 -14.33 -13.40
C ASN A 306 5.35 -15.17 -14.68
N GLY A 307 4.39 -16.08 -14.80
CA GLY A 307 4.14 -16.88 -15.99
C GLY A 307 3.00 -16.28 -16.78
N ASP A 308 3.24 -15.90 -18.03
CA ASP A 308 2.26 -15.30 -18.91
C ASP A 308 2.25 -15.94 -20.28
N ALA A 309 1.13 -15.80 -21.02
CA ALA A 309 1.10 -16.17 -22.43
C ALA A 309 1.95 -15.19 -23.25
N ALA A 310 2.39 -15.64 -24.41
CA ALA A 310 3.17 -14.80 -25.33
C ALA A 310 2.80 -15.13 -26.77
N ASP A 311 2.69 -14.09 -27.58
CA ASP A 311 2.32 -14.14 -29.00
C ASP A 311 3.58 -14.38 -29.84
N MET A 312 4.29 -15.47 -29.57
CA MET A 312 5.49 -15.88 -30.32
C MET A 312 5.08 -16.86 -31.40
N GLU A 313 5.49 -16.56 -32.60
CA GLU A 313 5.12 -17.30 -33.80
C GLU A 313 6.33 -17.84 -34.54
N ALA A 314 6.09 -18.79 -35.45
CA ALA A 314 7.11 -19.20 -36.42
C ALA A 314 7.37 -18.01 -37.35
N CYS A 315 8.64 -17.66 -37.56
CA CYS A 315 9.02 -16.58 -38.48
C CYS A 315 8.40 -16.80 -39.88
N GLU A 316 7.82 -15.77 -40.47
CA GLU A 316 7.23 -15.83 -41.83
C GLU A 316 8.31 -15.81 -42.95
N ASP A 317 9.47 -15.23 -42.66
CA ASP A 317 10.58 -15.13 -43.61
C ASP A 317 11.14 -16.53 -43.92
N GLU A 318 11.22 -16.91 -45.21
CA GLU A 318 11.75 -18.19 -45.65
C GLU A 318 13.20 -18.43 -45.16
N ASP A 319 14.03 -17.38 -45.07
CA ASP A 319 15.40 -17.46 -44.56
C ASP A 319 15.47 -17.72 -43.03
N ARG A 320 14.38 -17.51 -42.32
CA ARG A 320 14.21 -17.73 -40.87
C ARG A 320 13.30 -18.92 -40.56
N ALA A 321 12.94 -19.72 -41.54
CA ALA A 321 12.01 -20.84 -41.36
C ALA A 321 12.44 -21.77 -40.23
N GLY A 322 11.51 -22.11 -39.33
CA GLY A 322 11.73 -22.95 -38.15
C GLY A 322 12.39 -22.24 -36.96
N LEU A 323 12.45 -20.90 -37.00
CA LEU A 323 12.84 -20.05 -35.89
C LEU A 323 11.64 -19.31 -35.32
N LEU A 324 11.79 -18.76 -34.12
CA LEU A 324 10.78 -17.97 -33.44
C LEU A 324 10.98 -16.47 -33.66
N CYS A 325 9.91 -15.80 -33.96
CA CYS A 325 9.79 -14.36 -34.12
C CYS A 325 8.72 -13.77 -33.19
N LEU A 326 8.75 -12.45 -33.05
CA LEU A 326 7.71 -11.66 -32.40
C LEU A 326 7.59 -10.34 -33.17
N GLU A 327 6.38 -9.78 -33.29
CA GLU A 327 6.19 -8.47 -33.91
C GLU A 327 7.00 -7.38 -33.19
N THR A 328 7.51 -6.44 -34.00
CA THR A 328 8.20 -5.26 -33.47
C THR A 328 7.19 -4.27 -32.86
N VAL A 329 7.66 -3.43 -31.93
CA VAL A 329 6.84 -2.39 -31.34
C VAL A 329 6.31 -1.42 -32.42
N GLY A 330 4.99 -1.26 -32.49
CA GLY A 330 4.32 -0.41 -33.48
C GLY A 330 4.39 -0.96 -34.91
N GLY A 331 4.61 -2.27 -35.05
CA GLY A 331 5.11 -2.79 -36.29
C GLY A 331 4.26 -3.68 -37.11
N THR A 332 4.77 -3.79 -38.27
CA THR A 332 4.42 -4.68 -39.36
C THR A 332 5.61 -5.59 -39.70
N GLU A 333 6.68 -5.54 -38.90
CA GLU A 333 7.91 -6.30 -39.13
C GLU A 333 8.12 -7.26 -37.95
N GLU A 334 8.60 -8.45 -38.26
CA GLU A 334 8.99 -9.46 -37.27
C GLU A 334 10.42 -9.28 -36.83
N ALA A 335 10.65 -9.29 -35.51
CA ALA A 335 11.98 -9.38 -34.92
C ALA A 335 12.31 -10.81 -34.51
N LEU A 336 13.49 -11.27 -34.91
CA LEU A 336 13.99 -12.57 -34.54
C LEU A 336 14.26 -12.66 -33.04
N LEU A 337 13.83 -13.77 -32.42
CA LEU A 337 14.16 -14.10 -31.07
C LEU A 337 15.46 -14.88 -30.97
N THR A 338 16.35 -14.38 -30.10
CA THR A 338 17.65 -15.05 -29.82
C THR A 338 17.74 -15.44 -28.34
N ASP A 339 18.64 -16.37 -28.03
CA ASP A 339 19.00 -16.67 -26.65
C ASP A 339 19.99 -15.62 -26.09
N GLY A 340 20.31 -15.71 -24.80
CA GLY A 340 21.24 -14.80 -24.14
C GLY A 340 22.69 -14.84 -24.72
N ASP A 341 23.01 -15.82 -25.55
CA ASP A 341 24.31 -15.94 -26.29
C ASP A 341 24.20 -15.40 -27.73
N GLY A 342 23.01 -14.87 -28.12
CA GLY A 342 22.74 -14.36 -29.47
C GLY A 342 22.45 -15.43 -30.51
N ARG A 343 22.12 -16.67 -30.09
CA ARG A 343 21.76 -17.74 -31.05
C ARG A 343 20.26 -17.70 -31.30
N PRO A 344 19.82 -17.82 -32.57
CA PRO A 344 18.40 -17.91 -32.90
C PRO A 344 17.70 -19.04 -32.12
N ILE A 345 16.49 -18.76 -31.63
CA ILE A 345 15.66 -19.74 -30.93
C ILE A 345 14.84 -20.51 -31.95
N ALA A 346 14.97 -21.85 -31.93
CA ALA A 346 14.19 -22.71 -32.82
C ALA A 346 12.72 -22.79 -32.36
N ASP A 347 11.82 -22.78 -33.34
CA ASP A 347 10.43 -23.11 -33.12
C ASP A 347 10.30 -24.64 -32.89
N VAL A 348 9.98 -25.03 -31.65
CA VAL A 348 9.82 -26.46 -31.25
C VAL A 348 8.35 -26.83 -31.05
N ARG A 349 7.42 -25.91 -31.32
CA ARG A 349 5.98 -26.10 -31.08
C ARG A 349 5.11 -25.78 -32.31
N GLY A 350 5.71 -25.38 -33.43
CA GLY A 350 4.98 -24.97 -34.64
C GLY A 350 4.26 -23.62 -34.52
N GLY A 351 4.88 -22.69 -33.79
CA GLY A 351 4.34 -21.35 -33.61
C GLY A 351 3.21 -21.21 -32.58
N GLU A 352 2.84 -22.29 -31.87
CA GLU A 352 1.66 -22.26 -30.99
C GLU A 352 1.96 -22.58 -29.53
N GLY A 353 1.13 -22.01 -28.62
CA GLY A 353 1.12 -22.35 -27.21
C GLY A 353 2.41 -21.98 -26.47
N TYR A 354 3.06 -20.90 -26.87
CA TYR A 354 4.20 -20.34 -26.16
C TYR A 354 3.74 -19.47 -24.99
N GLY A 355 4.62 -19.33 -24.03
CA GLY A 355 4.49 -18.45 -22.90
C GLY A 355 5.86 -17.99 -22.43
N VAL A 356 5.87 -17.12 -21.46
CA VAL A 356 7.08 -16.55 -20.85
C VAL A 356 7.09 -16.70 -19.35
N LEU A 357 8.27 -16.93 -18.78
CA LEU A 357 8.54 -16.79 -17.35
C LEU A 357 9.35 -15.52 -17.12
N ASN A 358 8.68 -14.47 -16.71
CA ASN A 358 9.30 -13.21 -16.31
C ASN A 358 9.86 -13.33 -14.90
N ARG A 359 11.16 -13.12 -14.73
CA ARG A 359 11.88 -13.24 -13.45
C ARG A 359 12.47 -11.90 -13.06
N GLY A 360 12.07 -11.41 -11.88
CA GLY A 360 12.58 -10.17 -11.31
C GLY A 360 13.41 -10.42 -10.04
N ARG A 361 14.41 -9.57 -9.80
CA ARG A 361 15.22 -9.56 -8.56
C ARG A 361 15.54 -8.13 -8.19
N LEU A 362 15.21 -7.77 -6.95
CA LEU A 362 15.56 -6.48 -6.36
C LEU A 362 16.33 -6.71 -5.04
N ASP A 363 17.51 -6.10 -4.91
CA ASP A 363 18.24 -5.95 -3.63
C ASP A 363 18.39 -4.46 -3.36
N SER A 364 17.51 -3.92 -2.53
CA SER A 364 17.49 -2.51 -2.16
C SER A 364 17.98 -2.33 -0.73
N ARG A 365 18.89 -1.37 -0.55
CA ARG A 365 19.39 -0.93 0.76
C ARG A 365 19.11 0.55 0.88
N ALA A 366 18.55 0.96 2.00
CA ALA A 366 18.32 2.35 2.28
C ALA A 366 18.71 2.69 3.71
N MET A 367 19.09 3.93 3.92
CA MET A 367 19.30 4.51 5.24
C MET A 367 18.81 5.95 5.21
N GLY A 368 18.42 6.45 6.37
CA GLY A 368 17.97 7.83 6.47
C GLY A 368 18.01 8.35 7.88
N ALA A 369 17.78 9.64 7.97
CA ALA A 369 17.71 10.39 9.20
C ALA A 369 16.63 11.47 9.11
N LEU A 370 15.84 11.60 10.17
CA LEU A 370 14.98 12.75 10.45
C LEU A 370 15.46 13.35 11.76
N VAL A 371 15.72 14.63 11.81
CA VAL A 371 16.03 15.36 13.04
C VAL A 371 15.20 16.63 13.07
N GLN A 372 14.53 16.87 14.20
CA GLN A 372 13.70 18.05 14.35
C GLN A 372 13.76 18.62 15.77
N MET A 373 13.57 19.91 15.85
CA MET A 373 13.28 20.63 17.08
C MET A 373 11.79 20.89 17.15
N ILE A 374 11.19 20.59 18.28
CA ILE A 374 9.78 20.87 18.57
C ILE A 374 9.74 21.84 19.73
N ASP A 375 8.90 22.86 19.59
CA ASP A 375 8.68 23.89 20.62
C ASP A 375 7.17 24.05 20.86
N GLU A 376 6.73 23.78 22.09
CA GLU A 376 5.33 23.78 22.51
C GLU A 376 5.08 24.81 23.61
N ARG A 377 5.71 25.98 23.52
CA ARG A 377 5.54 27.04 24.54
C ARG A 377 4.15 27.66 24.50
N ALA A 378 3.68 28.08 25.67
CA ALA A 378 2.44 28.84 25.80
C ALA A 378 2.59 30.25 25.22
N LEU A 379 1.66 30.65 24.35
CA LEU A 379 1.53 32.01 23.80
C LEU A 379 0.19 32.62 24.24
N PRO A 380 0.03 33.97 24.16
CA PRO A 380 -1.27 34.61 24.36
C PRO A 380 -2.29 34.08 23.33
N GLY A 381 -3.17 33.22 23.70
CA GLY A 381 -4.16 32.61 22.81
C GLY A 381 -4.17 31.08 22.87
N GLY A 382 -3.13 30.47 23.39
CA GLY A 382 -3.04 29.02 23.52
C GLY A 382 -1.59 28.51 23.52
N ARG A 383 -1.45 27.23 23.26
CA ARG A 383 -0.12 26.58 23.13
C ARG A 383 0.33 26.62 21.66
N ASN A 384 1.54 27.12 21.43
CA ASN A 384 2.21 27.06 20.14
C ASN A 384 2.68 25.64 19.84
N HIS A 385 2.80 25.29 18.55
CA HIS A 385 3.42 24.04 18.15
C HIS A 385 4.29 24.29 16.91
N LEU A 386 5.59 24.49 17.15
CA LEU A 386 6.59 24.71 16.10
C LEU A 386 7.44 23.47 15.93
N ALA A 387 7.55 22.96 14.70
CA ALA A 387 8.48 21.91 14.30
C ALA A 387 9.40 22.43 13.18
N ILE A 388 10.71 22.39 13.39
CA ILE A 388 11.71 22.72 12.37
C ILE A 388 12.67 21.54 12.26
N GLY A 389 12.93 21.07 11.05
CA GLY A 389 13.79 19.91 10.90
C GLY A 389 14.32 19.66 9.50
N LEU A 390 15.11 18.61 9.44
CA LEU A 390 15.79 18.12 8.26
C LEU A 390 15.53 16.62 8.13
N SER A 391 15.18 16.16 6.94
CA SER A 391 15.15 14.75 6.59
C SER A 391 16.18 14.45 5.49
N TYR A 392 16.81 13.30 5.59
CA TYR A 392 17.71 12.76 4.57
C TYR A 392 17.47 11.28 4.41
N ASP A 393 17.22 10.84 3.19
CA ASP A 393 17.07 9.44 2.83
C ASP A 393 18.00 9.14 1.64
N THR A 394 18.72 8.05 1.71
CA THR A 394 19.54 7.56 0.58
C THR A 394 19.36 6.08 0.38
N SER A 395 19.45 5.65 -0.87
CA SER A 395 19.27 4.26 -1.22
C SER A 395 20.19 3.83 -2.36
N ARG A 396 20.46 2.54 -2.36
CA ARG A 396 21.08 1.83 -3.49
C ARG A 396 20.25 0.60 -3.79
N SER A 397 19.64 0.57 -4.98
CA SER A 397 18.84 -0.52 -5.48
C SER A 397 19.57 -1.21 -6.64
N ARG A 398 19.65 -2.53 -6.58
CA ARG A 398 20.12 -3.37 -7.68
C ARG A 398 18.93 -4.14 -8.20
N PHE A 399 18.51 -3.83 -9.41
CA PHE A 399 17.43 -4.50 -10.10
C PHE A 399 18.00 -5.36 -11.23
N GLY A 400 17.40 -6.52 -11.43
CA GLY A 400 17.70 -7.39 -12.56
C GLY A 400 16.45 -8.14 -12.96
N ALA A 401 16.23 -8.27 -14.26
CA ALA A 401 15.11 -8.98 -14.82
C ALA A 401 15.53 -9.78 -16.04
N SER A 402 14.77 -10.83 -16.36
CA SER A 402 14.93 -11.65 -17.57
C SER A 402 13.61 -12.32 -17.91
N THR A 403 13.41 -12.57 -19.19
CA THR A 403 12.28 -13.33 -19.73
C THR A 403 12.82 -14.66 -20.24
N GLU A 404 12.33 -15.78 -19.71
CA GLU A 404 12.65 -17.13 -20.15
C GLU A 404 11.53 -17.64 -21.06
N LEU A 405 11.88 -18.25 -22.21
CA LEU A 405 10.92 -18.93 -23.05
C LEU A 405 10.24 -20.06 -22.28
N GLY A 406 8.94 -20.18 -22.43
CA GLY A 406 8.14 -21.22 -21.81
C GLY A 406 7.13 -21.85 -22.74
N ALA A 407 6.63 -23.00 -22.33
CA ALA A 407 5.48 -23.66 -22.94
C ALA A 407 4.24 -23.41 -22.07
N LEU A 408 3.17 -22.91 -22.67
CA LEU A 408 1.85 -22.83 -22.05
C LEU A 408 1.21 -24.23 -22.10
N THR A 409 0.79 -24.72 -20.95
CA THR A 409 0.16 -26.04 -20.80
C THR A 409 -1.37 -25.96 -20.86
N GLU A 410 -2.04 -27.11 -20.92
CA GLU A 410 -3.53 -27.16 -20.93
C GLU A 410 -4.18 -26.56 -19.69
N ASP A 411 -3.51 -26.58 -18.53
CA ASP A 411 -3.96 -25.95 -17.30
C ASP A 411 -3.50 -24.49 -17.16
N ARG A 412 -2.91 -23.96 -18.24
CA ARG A 412 -2.39 -22.59 -18.35
C ARG A 412 -1.22 -22.28 -17.40
N SER A 413 -0.49 -23.33 -17.01
CA SER A 413 0.81 -23.12 -16.41
C SER A 413 1.86 -22.81 -17.49
N VAL A 414 2.83 -21.98 -17.13
CA VAL A 414 4.01 -21.75 -17.99
C VAL A 414 5.16 -22.56 -17.47
N GLN A 415 5.65 -23.49 -18.28
CA GLN A 415 6.81 -24.33 -18.00
C GLN A 415 8.00 -23.82 -18.78
N GLY A 416 9.08 -23.44 -18.09
CA GLY A 416 10.29 -22.92 -18.72
C GLY A 416 10.95 -23.94 -19.66
N LEU A 417 11.34 -23.49 -20.84
CA LEU A 417 12.06 -24.26 -21.85
C LEU A 417 13.58 -24.03 -21.80
N GLY A 418 14.05 -23.08 -20.97
CA GLY A 418 15.46 -22.84 -20.68
C GLY A 418 16.05 -21.57 -21.30
N PRO A 419 15.87 -21.26 -22.60
CA PRO A 419 16.44 -20.06 -23.18
C PRO A 419 15.92 -18.78 -22.56
N SER A 420 16.80 -17.85 -22.21
CA SER A 420 16.43 -16.47 -21.92
C SER A 420 16.28 -15.73 -23.24
N ILE A 421 15.18 -15.05 -23.44
CA ILE A 421 14.82 -14.44 -24.72
C ILE A 421 15.47 -13.06 -24.85
N VAL A 422 15.96 -12.78 -26.04
CA VAL A 422 16.39 -11.45 -26.50
C VAL A 422 15.74 -11.23 -27.87
N GLN A 423 14.93 -10.18 -28.00
CA GLN A 423 14.36 -9.79 -29.28
C GLN A 423 15.35 -8.91 -30.05
N GLU A 424 15.38 -9.03 -31.38
CA GLU A 424 16.39 -8.39 -32.23
C GLU A 424 16.34 -6.85 -32.12
N ASP A 425 15.14 -6.27 -32.02
CA ASP A 425 14.94 -4.84 -31.82
C ASP A 425 15.24 -4.35 -30.39
N GLY A 426 15.50 -5.28 -29.45
CA GLY A 426 15.79 -5.00 -28.06
C GLY A 426 14.55 -4.80 -27.18
N ALA A 427 13.33 -4.96 -27.69
CA ALA A 427 12.10 -4.81 -26.93
C ALA A 427 11.96 -5.89 -25.81
N ILE A 428 12.54 -7.07 -26.01
CA ILE A 428 12.73 -8.08 -24.97
C ILE A 428 14.22 -8.35 -24.78
N GLY A 429 14.71 -8.17 -23.57
CA GLY A 429 16.10 -8.46 -23.23
C GLY A 429 16.32 -8.52 -21.72
N PRO A 430 17.47 -8.97 -21.24
CA PRO A 430 17.78 -8.94 -19.82
C PRO A 430 18.02 -7.52 -19.33
N VAL A 431 17.60 -7.22 -18.09
CA VAL A 431 17.87 -5.94 -17.42
C VAL A 431 18.86 -6.11 -16.29
N GLY A 432 19.79 -5.19 -16.20
CA GLY A 432 20.70 -5.06 -15.08
C GLY A 432 20.88 -3.58 -14.73
N LEU A 433 20.26 -3.12 -13.65
CA LEU A 433 20.28 -1.71 -13.24
C LEU A 433 20.80 -1.55 -11.83
N VAL A 434 21.64 -0.54 -11.61
CA VAL A 434 21.96 0.00 -10.28
C VAL A 434 21.48 1.43 -10.20
N ALA A 435 20.53 1.68 -9.31
CA ALA A 435 20.02 3.03 -9.03
C ALA A 435 20.50 3.50 -7.65
N HIS A 436 20.99 4.74 -7.59
CA HIS A 436 21.26 5.46 -6.36
C HIS A 436 20.30 6.64 -6.28
N ALA A 437 19.51 6.73 -5.23
CA ALA A 437 18.62 7.85 -4.99
C ALA A 437 18.96 8.51 -3.66
N SER A 438 18.90 9.84 -3.62
CA SER A 438 19.02 10.64 -2.40
C SER A 438 17.95 11.71 -2.36
N TYR A 439 17.37 11.91 -1.18
CA TYR A 439 16.29 12.84 -0.92
C TYR A 439 16.68 13.71 0.27
N TRP A 440 16.64 15.02 0.10
CA TRP A 440 16.80 16.01 1.17
C TRP A 440 15.49 16.74 1.37
N GLY A 441 15.07 16.91 2.62
CA GLY A 441 13.91 17.70 2.99
C GLY A 441 14.26 18.65 4.12
N LEU A 442 14.16 19.95 3.88
CA LEU A 442 14.18 20.97 4.93
C LEU A 442 12.75 21.44 5.16
N PHE A 443 12.29 21.46 6.40
CA PHE A 443 10.92 21.83 6.71
C PHE A 443 10.81 22.71 7.97
N ALA A 444 9.76 23.50 7.97
CA ALA A 444 9.25 24.22 9.13
C ALA A 444 7.72 24.16 9.10
N GLN A 445 7.11 23.86 10.23
CA GLN A 445 5.67 23.86 10.42
C GLN A 445 5.36 24.49 11.78
N ASP A 446 4.46 25.46 11.80
CA ASP A 446 4.14 26.21 13.02
C ASP A 446 2.62 26.39 13.13
N ARG A 447 2.04 25.85 14.20
CA ARG A 447 0.62 26.06 14.56
C ARG A 447 0.53 27.14 15.63
N LEU A 448 0.17 28.34 15.20
CA LEU A 448 0.09 29.54 15.97
C LEU A 448 -1.33 29.75 16.52
N PRO A 449 -1.55 29.81 17.83
CA PRO A 449 -2.82 30.23 18.40
C PRO A 449 -2.96 31.76 18.27
N LEU A 450 -3.69 32.22 17.25
CA LEU A 450 -3.90 33.64 17.00
C LEU A 450 -4.88 34.27 18.02
N THR A 451 -5.87 33.49 18.42
CA THR A 451 -6.82 33.79 19.48
C THR A 451 -7.23 32.50 20.21
N PRO A 452 -7.96 32.53 21.34
CA PRO A 452 -8.48 31.30 21.96
C PRO A 452 -9.42 30.48 21.07
N ARG A 453 -9.86 31.03 19.93
CA ARG A 453 -10.78 30.38 18.99
C ARG A 453 -10.22 30.19 17.58
N LEU A 454 -9.12 30.82 17.25
CA LEU A 454 -8.53 30.78 15.91
C LEU A 454 -7.06 30.41 16.01
N SER A 455 -6.67 29.35 15.35
CA SER A 455 -5.28 28.98 15.08
C SER A 455 -4.99 29.04 13.58
N ALA A 456 -3.73 29.28 13.25
CA ALA A 456 -3.22 29.20 11.89
C ALA A 456 -2.02 28.26 11.90
N GLU A 457 -2.01 27.31 10.98
CA GLU A 457 -0.85 26.46 10.72
C GLU A 457 -0.18 26.91 9.43
N ILE A 458 1.11 27.18 9.51
CA ILE A 458 1.95 27.59 8.38
C ILE A 458 3.02 26.50 8.19
N GLY A 459 3.03 25.87 7.03
CA GLY A 459 4.01 24.86 6.66
C GLY A 459 4.85 25.28 5.47
N LEU A 460 6.12 24.95 5.50
CA LEU A 460 7.04 25.14 4.39
C LEU A 460 7.99 23.94 4.31
N ARG A 461 8.09 23.33 3.12
CA ARG A 461 9.02 22.25 2.87
C ARG A 461 9.76 22.43 1.57
N TYR A 462 11.09 22.36 1.61
CA TYR A 462 11.93 22.24 0.43
C TYR A 462 12.37 20.80 0.25
N ASN A 463 12.13 20.23 -0.94
CA ASN A 463 12.59 18.91 -1.35
C ASN A 463 13.67 19.03 -2.42
N HIS A 464 14.74 18.28 -2.27
CA HIS A 464 15.77 18.06 -3.29
C HIS A 464 15.93 16.54 -3.49
N VAL A 465 15.83 16.09 -4.73
CA VAL A 465 15.93 14.68 -5.13
C VAL A 465 16.99 14.54 -6.20
N ALA A 466 17.93 13.62 -6.00
CA ALA A 466 18.90 13.23 -7.00
C ALA A 466 18.87 11.70 -7.21
N ILE A 467 18.76 11.28 -8.46
CA ILE A 467 18.70 9.88 -8.87
C ILE A 467 19.75 9.64 -9.93
N ALA A 468 20.69 8.72 -9.66
CA ALA A 468 21.71 8.28 -10.57
C ALA A 468 21.48 6.82 -10.96
N MET A 469 21.31 6.56 -12.24
CA MET A 469 21.04 5.24 -12.79
C MET A 469 22.24 4.77 -13.60
N ARG A 470 22.64 3.50 -13.43
CA ARG A 470 23.78 2.90 -14.14
C ARG A 470 23.40 1.53 -14.64
N ASP A 471 23.38 1.40 -15.94
CA ASP A 471 23.20 0.14 -16.66
C ASP A 471 24.36 -0.80 -16.37
N ARG A 472 24.08 -2.09 -16.27
CA ARG A 472 25.07 -3.14 -15.98
C ARG A 472 25.29 -4.08 -17.17
N ILE A 473 24.49 -3.95 -18.20
CA ILE A 473 24.52 -4.77 -19.42
C ILE A 473 24.94 -3.90 -20.60
N GLY A 474 24.30 -2.75 -20.78
CA GLY A 474 24.54 -1.79 -21.83
C GLY A 474 24.81 -0.39 -21.28
N THR A 475 24.21 0.61 -21.94
CA THR A 475 24.28 2.02 -21.58
C THR A 475 22.91 2.72 -21.59
N ALA A 476 21.88 2.06 -22.10
CA ALA A 476 20.57 2.63 -22.33
C ALA A 476 19.88 3.12 -21.05
N LEU A 477 20.11 2.44 -19.91
CA LEU A 477 19.56 2.81 -18.60
C LEU A 477 20.42 3.82 -17.82
N ASN A 478 21.48 4.39 -18.42
CA ASN A 478 22.27 5.40 -17.75
C ASN A 478 21.54 6.73 -17.71
N GLY A 479 21.47 7.35 -16.53
CA GLY A 479 20.83 8.65 -16.37
C GLY A 479 21.17 9.29 -15.03
N ASP A 480 21.18 10.63 -15.00
CA ASP A 480 21.35 11.43 -13.80
C ASP A 480 20.25 12.49 -13.77
N HIS A 481 19.32 12.36 -12.81
CA HIS A 481 18.11 13.17 -12.71
C HIS A 481 18.12 13.97 -11.41
N ARG A 482 17.62 15.23 -11.46
CA ARG A 482 17.49 16.10 -10.30
C ARG A 482 16.16 16.81 -10.32
N PHE A 483 15.50 16.84 -9.15
CA PHE A 483 14.22 17.50 -8.96
C PHE A 483 14.26 18.31 -7.68
N GLU A 484 13.73 19.52 -7.75
CA GLU A 484 13.72 20.45 -6.60
C GLU A 484 12.37 21.14 -6.53
N ARG A 485 11.87 21.35 -5.31
CA ARG A 485 10.65 22.12 -5.12
C ARG A 485 10.49 22.64 -3.70
N LEU A 486 9.94 23.85 -3.60
CA LEU A 486 9.42 24.44 -2.39
C LEU A 486 7.90 24.23 -2.33
N ASN A 487 7.41 23.64 -1.27
CA ASN A 487 6.01 23.31 -1.04
C ASN A 487 5.48 24.10 0.17
N PRO A 488 4.67 25.15 -0.05
CA PRO A 488 4.01 25.89 1.01
C PRO A 488 2.70 25.21 1.46
N GLY A 489 2.33 25.43 2.72
CA GLY A 489 1.04 25.08 3.30
C GLY A 489 0.53 26.17 4.23
N LEU A 490 -0.78 26.34 4.27
CA LEU A 490 -1.47 27.25 5.19
C LEU A 490 -2.83 26.67 5.53
N GLU A 491 -3.12 26.52 6.83
CA GLU A 491 -4.41 26.07 7.32
C GLU A 491 -4.90 26.98 8.45
N PHE A 492 -6.20 27.13 8.54
CA PHE A 492 -6.88 27.86 9.61
C PHE A 492 -7.89 26.96 10.29
N ASP A 493 -7.83 26.91 11.62
CA ASP A 493 -8.81 26.26 12.47
C ASP A 493 -9.56 27.30 13.29
N TYR A 494 -10.88 27.25 13.23
CA TYR A 494 -11.73 28.19 13.95
C TYR A 494 -12.77 27.44 14.80
N ARG A 495 -12.65 27.58 16.12
CA ARG A 495 -13.65 27.08 17.07
C ARG A 495 -14.86 28.00 17.09
N LEU A 496 -15.90 27.60 16.36
CA LEU A 496 -17.14 28.36 16.24
C LEU A 496 -17.93 28.37 17.57
N SER A 497 -18.00 27.18 18.22
CA SER A 497 -18.66 27.00 19.53
C SER A 497 -18.00 25.82 20.27
N GLU A 498 -18.43 25.59 21.54
CA GLU A 498 -18.05 24.35 22.22
C GLU A 498 -18.60 23.13 21.44
N GLY A 499 -17.73 22.35 20.86
CA GLY A 499 -18.08 21.15 20.08
C GLY A 499 -18.38 21.38 18.60
N LEU A 500 -17.99 22.53 18.01
CA LEU A 500 -18.03 22.77 16.57
C LEU A 500 -16.79 23.55 16.12
N ASP A 501 -15.95 22.89 15.35
CA ASP A 501 -14.73 23.42 14.78
C ASP A 501 -14.86 23.49 13.25
N LEU A 502 -14.31 24.55 12.64
CA LEU A 502 -14.23 24.77 11.21
C LEU A 502 -12.76 24.80 10.81
N ARG A 503 -12.41 24.22 9.68
CA ARG A 503 -11.06 24.28 9.13
C ARG A 503 -11.09 24.63 7.65
N ALA A 504 -10.03 25.32 7.18
CA ALA A 504 -9.81 25.58 5.78
C ALA A 504 -8.33 25.70 5.49
N GLY A 505 -7.85 25.03 4.45
CA GLY A 505 -6.43 24.98 4.15
C GLY A 505 -6.09 24.94 2.67
N TYR A 506 -4.86 25.26 2.38
CA TYR A 506 -4.18 25.13 1.10
C TYR A 506 -2.79 24.54 1.30
N ALA A 507 -2.43 23.53 0.50
CA ALA A 507 -1.10 22.96 0.52
C ALA A 507 -0.61 22.60 -0.88
N GLU A 508 0.70 22.70 -1.08
CA GLU A 508 1.37 22.14 -2.25
C GLU A 508 2.24 20.95 -1.84
N SER A 509 2.31 19.96 -2.72
CA SER A 509 3.22 18.82 -2.59
C SER A 509 3.79 18.44 -3.96
N ASN A 510 4.90 17.68 -3.95
CA ASN A 510 5.48 17.16 -5.18
C ASN A 510 5.92 15.71 -5.01
N ARG A 511 5.94 15.00 -6.14
CA ARG A 511 6.51 13.67 -6.25
C ARG A 511 7.51 13.63 -7.41
N ALA A 512 8.75 13.32 -7.12
CA ALA A 512 9.74 13.02 -8.15
C ALA A 512 9.44 11.65 -8.77
N PRO A 513 9.71 11.44 -10.07
CA PRO A 513 9.71 10.12 -10.65
C PRO A 513 10.64 9.17 -9.89
N THR A 514 10.31 7.90 -9.85
CA THR A 514 11.09 6.86 -9.18
C THR A 514 12.13 6.26 -10.13
N PRO A 515 13.17 5.57 -9.63
CA PRO A 515 14.07 4.81 -10.50
C PRO A 515 13.36 3.80 -11.41
N ALA A 516 12.29 3.16 -10.92
CA ALA A 516 11.48 2.25 -11.71
C ALA A 516 10.77 2.97 -12.88
N GLU A 517 10.13 4.11 -12.61
CA GLU A 517 9.45 4.91 -13.64
C GLU A 517 10.45 5.46 -14.66
N LEU A 518 11.60 5.98 -14.21
CA LEU A 518 12.65 6.50 -15.10
C LEU A 518 13.31 5.41 -15.95
N SER A 519 13.33 4.16 -15.51
CA SER A 519 13.84 3.04 -16.30
C SER A 519 12.80 2.43 -17.25
N CYS A 520 11.59 2.98 -17.31
CA CYS A 520 10.49 2.45 -18.09
C CYS A 520 9.63 3.58 -18.66
N ALA A 521 10.25 4.54 -19.33
CA ALA A 521 9.56 5.72 -19.86
C ALA A 521 9.61 5.81 -21.39
N ASP A 522 10.22 4.84 -22.09
CA ASP A 522 10.32 4.83 -23.54
C ASP A 522 9.19 4.00 -24.16
N GLU A 523 8.44 4.63 -25.06
CA GLU A 523 7.37 4.03 -25.84
C GLU A 523 7.88 2.96 -26.83
N HIS A 524 9.08 3.16 -27.40
CA HIS A 524 9.70 2.23 -28.34
C HIS A 524 10.40 1.04 -27.67
N ALA A 525 10.50 1.07 -26.36
CA ALA A 525 11.06 -0.02 -25.57
C ALA A 525 10.23 -0.25 -24.29
N PRO A 526 8.97 -0.70 -24.45
CA PRO A 526 8.05 -0.86 -23.34
C PRO A 526 8.48 -2.00 -22.41
N CYS A 527 8.17 -1.86 -21.14
CA CYS A 527 8.53 -2.80 -20.09
C CYS A 527 7.45 -3.85 -19.87
N SER A 528 7.82 -5.08 -19.53
CA SER A 528 6.87 -5.97 -18.89
C SER A 528 6.61 -5.51 -17.44
N LEU A 529 5.47 -5.86 -16.86
CA LEU A 529 5.18 -5.63 -15.44
C LEU A 529 6.23 -6.28 -14.51
N ALA A 530 6.97 -7.26 -15.00
CA ALA A 530 8.03 -7.94 -14.28
C ALA A 530 9.45 -7.51 -14.72
N ASN A 531 9.61 -6.94 -15.92
CA ASN A 531 10.90 -6.58 -16.50
C ASN A 531 10.84 -5.16 -17.07
N PHE A 532 11.82 -4.30 -16.76
CA PHE A 532 11.92 -2.91 -17.21
C PHE A 532 13.06 -2.71 -18.19
N PHE A 533 12.86 -1.96 -19.27
CA PHE A 533 13.89 -1.69 -20.29
C PHE A 533 13.90 -0.21 -20.70
N ILE A 534 15.08 0.33 -20.89
CA ILE A 534 15.49 1.59 -21.55
C ILE A 534 14.87 2.90 -21.02
N ALA A 535 15.77 3.87 -20.73
CA ALA A 535 15.45 5.22 -20.26
C ALA A 535 15.38 6.21 -21.43
N ASP A 536 14.36 7.02 -21.41
CA ASP A 536 14.09 8.34 -21.99
C ASP A 536 12.85 8.43 -22.88
N PRO A 537 11.91 9.29 -22.61
CA PRO A 537 12.01 10.75 -22.40
C PRO A 537 12.05 11.12 -20.90
N PRO A 538 12.61 12.30 -20.51
CA PRO A 538 12.74 12.71 -19.13
C PRO A 538 11.36 12.97 -18.51
N LEU A 539 10.93 12.10 -17.59
CA LEU A 539 9.72 12.32 -16.82
C LEU A 539 9.85 13.58 -15.94
N LYS A 540 8.80 14.39 -15.91
CA LYS A 540 8.69 15.54 -15.02
C LYS A 540 8.13 15.12 -13.67
N GLN A 541 8.52 15.85 -12.61
CA GLN A 541 7.91 15.67 -11.31
C GLN A 541 6.44 16.05 -11.31
N VAL A 542 5.63 15.28 -10.60
CA VAL A 542 4.23 15.60 -10.36
C VAL A 542 4.12 16.68 -9.31
N VAL A 543 3.25 17.67 -9.53
CA VAL A 543 2.96 18.73 -8.58
C VAL A 543 1.49 18.76 -8.26
N ALA A 544 1.14 18.57 -6.98
CA ALA A 544 -0.22 18.66 -6.46
C ALA A 544 -0.45 19.99 -5.75
N LYS A 545 -1.61 20.60 -6.00
CA LYS A 545 -2.14 21.77 -5.31
C LYS A 545 -3.50 21.41 -4.72
N SER A 546 -3.60 21.45 -3.42
CA SER A 546 -4.77 20.98 -2.67
C SER A 546 -5.41 22.12 -1.90
N TRP A 547 -6.74 22.18 -1.97
CA TRP A 547 -7.60 23.01 -1.12
C TRP A 547 -8.48 22.08 -0.32
N GLU A 548 -8.66 22.38 0.94
CA GLU A 548 -9.53 21.65 1.83
C GLU A 548 -10.36 22.60 2.68
N ALA A 549 -11.58 22.21 2.97
CA ALA A 549 -12.44 22.88 3.97
C ALA A 549 -13.25 21.81 4.71
N GLY A 550 -13.38 21.97 6.01
CA GLY A 550 -14.06 20.99 6.84
C GLY A 550 -14.79 21.62 8.01
N ALA A 551 -15.67 20.82 8.59
CA ALA A 551 -16.32 21.09 9.85
C ALA A 551 -16.36 19.80 10.66
N GLY A 552 -16.03 19.88 11.94
CA GLY A 552 -16.05 18.75 12.86
C GLY A 552 -16.70 19.11 14.17
N GLY A 553 -17.19 18.10 14.88
CA GLY A 553 -17.80 18.41 16.16
C GLY A 553 -18.21 17.22 16.99
N GLN A 554 -18.51 17.52 18.25
CA GLN A 554 -18.99 16.57 19.24
C GLN A 554 -20.31 17.05 19.81
N GLY A 555 -21.20 16.10 20.12
CA GLY A 555 -22.51 16.42 20.67
C GLY A 555 -23.22 15.25 21.35
N ARG A 556 -24.42 15.50 21.88
CA ARG A 556 -25.27 14.44 22.43
C ARG A 556 -26.65 14.51 21.80
N LEU A 557 -27.16 13.39 21.33
CA LEU A 557 -28.51 13.27 20.78
C LEU A 557 -29.13 11.96 21.25
N GLY A 558 -30.28 12.00 21.89
CA GLY A 558 -30.99 10.79 22.35
C GLY A 558 -30.19 9.91 23.32
N GLY A 559 -29.26 10.51 24.09
CA GLY A 559 -28.35 9.78 24.98
C GLY A 559 -27.11 9.18 24.29
N PHE A 560 -26.99 9.29 22.98
CA PHE A 560 -25.76 8.97 22.26
C PHE A 560 -24.78 10.14 22.35
N ARG A 561 -23.51 9.83 22.58
CA ARG A 561 -22.39 10.72 22.31
C ARG A 561 -22.07 10.59 20.82
N LEU A 562 -22.08 11.70 20.14
CA LEU A 562 -21.80 11.80 18.70
C LEU A 562 -20.47 12.53 18.50
N GLU A 563 -19.69 12.05 17.55
CA GLU A 563 -18.50 12.70 17.01
C GLU A 563 -18.60 12.63 15.49
N TRP A 564 -18.43 13.75 14.81
CA TRP A 564 -18.57 13.79 13.36
C TRP A 564 -17.55 14.71 12.71
N LEU A 565 -17.19 14.40 11.47
CA LEU A 565 -16.30 15.18 10.63
C LEU A 565 -16.87 15.19 9.21
N LEU A 566 -16.98 16.38 8.64
CA LEU A 566 -17.31 16.62 7.24
C LEU A 566 -16.16 17.40 6.61
N SER A 567 -15.57 16.90 5.53
CA SER A 567 -14.55 17.61 4.76
C SER A 567 -14.89 17.61 3.27
N ALA A 568 -14.46 18.67 2.59
CA ALA A 568 -14.49 18.79 1.15
C ALA A 568 -13.09 19.15 0.67
N TYR A 569 -12.62 18.48 -0.35
CA TYR A 569 -11.27 18.68 -0.88
C TYR A 569 -11.26 18.84 -2.39
N ARG A 570 -10.23 19.49 -2.90
CA ARG A 570 -9.92 19.57 -4.33
C ARG A 570 -8.42 19.63 -4.54
N THR A 571 -7.88 18.62 -5.18
CA THR A 571 -6.47 18.52 -5.58
C THR A 571 -6.34 18.58 -7.10
N ARG A 572 -5.44 19.41 -7.59
CA ARG A 572 -5.08 19.49 -9.01
C ARG A 572 -3.62 19.09 -9.15
N ASN A 573 -3.37 17.99 -9.87
CA ASN A 573 -2.05 17.57 -10.27
C ASN A 573 -1.66 18.23 -11.61
N ARG A 574 -0.36 18.50 -11.74
CA ARG A 574 0.30 18.83 -13.01
C ARG A 574 1.33 17.76 -13.30
N ASP A 575 1.49 17.46 -14.58
CA ASP A 575 2.44 16.45 -15.05
C ASP A 575 2.26 15.10 -14.34
N ASP A 576 0.98 14.70 -14.12
CA ASP A 576 0.67 13.40 -13.48
C ASP A 576 1.29 12.27 -14.29
N ILE A 577 1.70 11.19 -13.62
CA ILE A 577 2.38 10.05 -14.25
C ILE A 577 1.42 8.86 -14.25
N GLN A 578 1.32 8.19 -15.38
CA GLN A 578 0.53 6.98 -15.55
C GLN A 578 1.33 5.91 -16.27
N PHE A 579 1.03 4.67 -15.96
CA PHE A 579 1.50 3.48 -16.65
C PHE A 579 0.53 3.17 -17.79
N VAL A 580 1.02 3.10 -19.02
CA VAL A 580 0.22 3.00 -20.26
C VAL A 580 0.59 1.69 -20.95
N ALA A 581 -0.41 0.93 -21.40
CA ALA A 581 -0.20 -0.31 -22.11
C ALA A 581 0.56 -0.10 -23.44
N SER A 582 1.36 -1.07 -23.85
CA SER A 582 1.98 -1.19 -25.16
C SER A 582 1.08 -2.02 -26.09
N ASP A 583 1.32 -1.94 -27.39
CA ASP A 583 0.83 -2.85 -28.42
C ASP A 583 1.39 -4.28 -28.26
N ILE A 584 2.57 -4.43 -27.66
CA ILE A 584 3.11 -5.76 -27.32
C ILE A 584 2.43 -6.26 -26.03
N ARG A 585 1.89 -7.46 -26.10
CA ARG A 585 1.23 -8.15 -24.97
C ARG A 585 2.10 -8.17 -23.71
N GLY A 586 1.50 -7.78 -22.58
CA GLY A 586 2.17 -7.76 -21.27
C GLY A 586 3.23 -6.68 -21.11
N ARG A 587 3.28 -5.68 -22.00
CA ARG A 587 4.20 -4.54 -21.96
C ARG A 587 3.49 -3.23 -21.68
N ALA A 588 4.20 -2.27 -21.10
CA ALA A 588 3.71 -0.94 -20.81
C ALA A 588 4.87 0.01 -20.50
N TRP A 589 4.60 1.33 -20.43
CA TRP A 589 5.60 2.34 -20.07
C TRP A 589 4.98 3.46 -19.24
N PHE A 590 5.82 4.25 -18.56
CA PHE A 590 5.37 5.42 -17.81
C PHE A 590 5.46 6.69 -18.66
N ARG A 591 4.43 7.53 -18.60
CA ARG A 591 4.45 8.86 -19.21
C ARG A 591 3.76 9.91 -18.35
N ASN A 592 4.15 11.18 -18.57
CA ASN A 592 3.36 12.29 -18.03
C ASN A 592 2.10 12.50 -18.85
N ILE A 593 0.94 12.41 -18.21
CA ILE A 593 -0.38 12.56 -18.82
C ILE A 593 -0.98 13.96 -18.66
N GLY A 594 -0.16 14.95 -18.30
CA GLY A 594 -0.60 16.33 -18.10
C GLY A 594 -1.35 16.53 -16.77
N ALA A 595 -2.44 17.32 -16.80
CA ALA A 595 -3.15 17.64 -15.57
C ALA A 595 -4.31 16.69 -15.29
N THR A 596 -4.42 16.30 -14.03
CA THR A 596 -5.58 15.60 -13.47
C THR A 596 -6.18 16.39 -12.31
N ARG A 597 -7.42 16.11 -11.96
CA ARG A 597 -8.11 16.70 -10.81
C ARG A 597 -8.78 15.62 -9.99
N ARG A 598 -8.61 15.68 -8.70
CA ARG A 598 -9.32 14.87 -7.71
C ARG A 598 -10.06 15.80 -6.77
N GLN A 599 -11.37 15.62 -6.60
CA GLN A 599 -12.18 16.42 -5.68
C GLN A 599 -13.25 15.54 -5.04
N GLY A 600 -13.70 15.90 -3.85
CA GLY A 600 -14.69 15.09 -3.17
C GLY A 600 -15.19 15.67 -1.86
N VAL A 601 -16.06 14.89 -1.24
CA VAL A 601 -16.61 15.16 0.08
C VAL A 601 -16.51 13.88 0.89
N GLU A 602 -16.04 14.01 2.12
CA GLU A 602 -15.90 12.93 3.10
C GLU A 602 -16.71 13.24 4.32
N PHE A 603 -17.42 12.23 4.84
CA PHE A 603 -18.21 12.34 6.06
C PHE A 603 -17.94 11.12 6.94
N THR A 604 -17.67 11.39 8.22
CA THR A 604 -17.53 10.37 9.26
C THR A 604 -18.43 10.73 10.42
N LEU A 605 -19.15 9.74 10.96
CA LEU A 605 -19.96 9.87 12.15
C LEU A 605 -19.69 8.68 13.06
N LYS A 606 -19.35 8.94 14.31
CA LYS A 606 -19.28 7.94 15.39
C LYS A 606 -20.37 8.23 16.42
N ALA A 607 -21.03 7.19 16.91
CA ALA A 607 -22.11 7.29 17.88
C ALA A 607 -21.93 6.20 18.95
N VAL A 608 -21.89 6.59 20.23
CA VAL A 608 -21.67 5.66 21.34
C VAL A 608 -22.72 5.88 22.44
N ARG A 609 -23.35 4.78 22.90
CA ARG A 609 -24.28 4.80 24.04
C ARG A 609 -24.25 3.46 24.78
N GLY A 610 -23.76 3.45 26.03
CA GLY A 610 -23.61 2.21 26.79
C GLY A 610 -22.73 1.21 26.06
N GLY A 611 -23.22 0.00 25.85
CA GLY A 611 -22.52 -1.03 25.06
C GLY A 611 -22.61 -0.87 23.54
N PHE A 612 -23.47 0.04 23.02
CA PHE A 612 -23.59 0.28 21.57
C PHE A 612 -22.54 1.24 21.07
N SER A 613 -21.92 0.91 19.94
CA SER A 613 -21.12 1.81 19.12
C SER A 613 -21.50 1.66 17.64
N GLY A 614 -21.63 2.78 16.96
CA GLY A 614 -21.88 2.84 15.52
C GLY A 614 -20.90 3.79 14.85
N ALA A 615 -20.47 3.47 13.63
CA ALA A 615 -19.67 4.34 12.81
C ALA A 615 -20.18 4.32 11.37
N LEU A 616 -20.33 5.49 10.77
CA LEU A 616 -20.64 5.68 9.36
C LEU A 616 -19.51 6.46 8.72
N SER A 617 -18.92 5.91 7.67
CA SER A 617 -17.93 6.57 6.82
C SER A 617 -18.48 6.63 5.40
N TYR A 618 -18.48 7.82 4.80
CA TYR A 618 -18.93 8.03 3.43
C TYR A 618 -17.96 8.94 2.71
N ALA A 619 -17.65 8.61 1.44
CA ALA A 619 -16.91 9.50 0.57
C ALA A 619 -17.53 9.55 -0.82
N PHE A 620 -17.55 10.75 -1.38
CA PHE A 620 -17.74 11.04 -2.79
C PHE A 620 -16.40 11.46 -3.38
N THR A 621 -15.94 10.79 -4.45
CA THR A 621 -14.67 11.09 -5.13
C THR A 621 -14.91 11.25 -6.62
N ASP A 622 -14.53 12.42 -7.16
CA ASP A 622 -14.56 12.74 -8.59
C ASP A 622 -13.12 13.01 -9.06
N ALA A 623 -12.52 12.01 -9.71
CA ALA A 623 -11.16 12.04 -10.23
C ALA A 623 -11.21 12.04 -11.76
N THR A 624 -10.66 13.09 -12.42
CA THR A 624 -10.85 13.32 -13.87
C THR A 624 -9.59 13.83 -14.56
N TYR A 625 -9.45 13.47 -15.83
CA TYR A 625 -8.50 14.08 -16.76
C TYR A 625 -8.89 15.53 -17.08
N ARG A 626 -7.90 16.37 -17.38
CA ARG A 626 -8.10 17.81 -17.64
C ARG A 626 -7.55 18.25 -18.98
N HIS A 627 -6.98 17.35 -19.75
CA HIS A 627 -6.51 17.54 -21.11
C HIS A 627 -7.03 16.43 -22.00
N GLU A 628 -7.10 16.69 -23.29
CA GLU A 628 -7.25 15.66 -24.31
C GLU A 628 -5.90 14.99 -24.51
N LEU A 629 -5.90 13.67 -24.60
CA LEU A 629 -4.71 12.88 -24.88
C LEU A 629 -5.11 11.54 -25.52
N ALA A 630 -4.21 11.02 -26.34
CA ALA A 630 -4.30 9.68 -26.89
C ALA A 630 -3.47 8.72 -26.01
N LEU A 631 -4.04 7.59 -25.68
CA LEU A 631 -3.38 6.54 -24.89
C LEU A 631 -3.51 5.21 -25.62
N SER A 632 -2.43 4.44 -25.65
CA SER A 632 -2.47 3.07 -26.13
C SER A 632 -3.23 2.18 -25.14
N SER A 633 -4.15 1.39 -25.67
CA SER A 633 -4.93 0.37 -24.95
C SER A 633 -5.45 -0.67 -25.96
N PRO A 634 -4.56 -1.46 -26.60
CA PRO A 634 -4.89 -2.27 -27.76
C PRO A 634 -5.94 -3.35 -27.47
N ALA A 635 -6.00 -3.89 -26.25
CA ALA A 635 -7.03 -4.86 -25.86
C ALA A 635 -8.39 -4.19 -25.50
N ASN A 636 -8.52 -2.86 -25.56
CA ASN A 636 -9.78 -2.19 -25.32
C ASN A 636 -10.65 -2.21 -26.60
N PRO A 637 -11.89 -2.72 -26.56
CA PRO A 637 -12.77 -2.76 -27.75
C PRO A 637 -13.14 -1.38 -28.34
N ALA A 638 -12.85 -0.29 -27.63
CA ALA A 638 -13.05 1.08 -28.12
C ALA A 638 -11.80 1.68 -28.76
N ALA A 639 -10.66 0.96 -28.76
CA ALA A 639 -9.45 1.40 -29.42
C ALA A 639 -9.65 1.44 -30.95
N ASP A 640 -8.96 2.36 -31.62
CA ASP A 640 -8.89 2.41 -33.08
C ASP A 640 -7.99 1.28 -33.64
N GLU A 641 -7.75 1.30 -34.97
CA GLU A 641 -6.94 0.29 -35.66
C GLU A 641 -5.47 0.29 -35.19
N ASP A 642 -5.00 1.40 -34.62
CA ASP A 642 -3.64 1.55 -34.06
C ASP A 642 -3.60 1.18 -32.56
N GLY A 643 -4.67 0.64 -31.98
CA GLY A 643 -4.77 0.28 -30.57
C GLY A 643 -4.88 1.48 -29.62
N VAL A 644 -5.30 2.65 -30.11
CA VAL A 644 -5.32 3.91 -29.38
C VAL A 644 -6.73 4.30 -28.96
N ILE A 645 -6.88 4.77 -27.72
CA ILE A 645 -8.11 5.37 -27.18
C ILE A 645 -7.95 6.88 -27.01
N LEU A 646 -9.04 7.62 -27.21
CA LEU A 646 -9.06 9.07 -27.02
C LEU A 646 -9.64 9.41 -25.64
N VAL A 647 -8.82 10.06 -24.80
CA VAL A 647 -9.23 10.58 -23.49
C VAL A 647 -9.58 12.06 -23.60
N ARG A 648 -10.73 12.45 -23.07
CA ARG A 648 -11.25 13.82 -23.12
C ARG A 648 -11.23 14.50 -21.76
N PRO A 649 -11.15 15.83 -21.70
CA PRO A 649 -11.29 16.57 -20.45
C PRO A 649 -12.63 16.26 -19.77
N GLY A 650 -12.59 15.70 -18.57
CA GLY A 650 -13.78 15.28 -17.81
C GLY A 650 -13.93 13.77 -17.70
N ASP A 651 -13.26 12.99 -18.53
CA ASP A 651 -13.21 11.55 -18.40
C ASP A 651 -12.59 11.18 -17.05
N ARG A 652 -13.10 10.10 -16.45
CA ARG A 652 -12.76 9.72 -15.09
C ARG A 652 -11.53 8.82 -15.08
N LEU A 653 -10.67 9.04 -14.10
CA LEU A 653 -9.57 8.11 -13.85
C LEU A 653 -10.10 6.72 -13.48
N PRO A 654 -9.59 5.66 -14.11
CA PRO A 654 -10.01 4.28 -13.82
C PRO A 654 -9.75 3.83 -12.39
N GLY A 655 -10.41 2.77 -11.97
CA GLY A 655 -10.18 2.12 -10.68
C GLY A 655 -10.71 2.90 -9.46
N ILE A 656 -11.39 4.02 -9.63
CA ILE A 656 -11.85 4.88 -8.53
C ILE A 656 -13.38 4.86 -8.43
N PRO A 657 -13.96 4.23 -7.38
CA PRO A 657 -15.40 4.27 -7.13
C PRO A 657 -15.84 5.70 -6.79
N ARG A 658 -16.92 6.17 -7.41
CA ARG A 658 -17.43 7.54 -7.17
C ARG A 658 -18.02 7.72 -5.80
N HIS A 659 -18.71 6.70 -5.28
CA HIS A 659 -19.26 6.70 -3.93
C HIS A 659 -18.76 5.47 -3.18
N SER A 660 -18.31 5.68 -1.97
CA SER A 660 -17.94 4.64 -1.03
C SER A 660 -18.58 4.91 0.32
N ALA A 661 -19.19 3.88 0.92
CA ALA A 661 -19.81 3.95 2.21
C ALA A 661 -19.47 2.71 3.05
N THR A 662 -19.28 2.90 4.34
CA THR A 662 -19.13 1.82 5.30
C THR A 662 -19.93 2.18 6.56
N LEU A 663 -20.83 1.28 6.97
CA LEU A 663 -21.57 1.35 8.22
C LEU A 663 -21.12 0.21 9.11
N SER A 664 -20.59 0.53 10.29
CA SER A 664 -20.20 -0.44 11.32
C SER A 664 -21.11 -0.28 12.52
N LEU A 665 -21.65 -1.39 13.03
CA LEU A 665 -22.47 -1.44 14.23
C LEU A 665 -21.93 -2.50 15.17
N ASP A 666 -21.68 -2.14 16.42
CA ASP A 666 -21.16 -3.05 17.44
C ASP A 666 -21.96 -2.93 18.75
N TYR A 667 -22.02 -4.04 19.45
CA TYR A 667 -22.54 -4.12 20.80
C TYR A 667 -21.60 -4.92 21.69
N ALA A 668 -21.18 -4.32 22.80
CA ALA A 668 -20.39 -4.97 23.84
C ALA A 668 -21.30 -5.19 25.09
N GLY A 669 -21.62 -6.46 25.35
CA GLY A 669 -22.33 -6.90 26.56
C GLY A 669 -21.36 -7.28 27.66
N ARG A 670 -21.90 -7.85 28.75
CA ARG A 670 -21.06 -8.41 29.83
C ARG A 670 -20.49 -9.77 29.39
N GLY A 671 -19.19 -9.81 29.05
CA GLY A 671 -18.50 -11.03 28.64
C GLY A 671 -18.83 -11.51 27.22
N TRP A 672 -19.41 -10.66 26.36
CA TRP A 672 -19.61 -10.96 24.95
C TRP A 672 -19.68 -9.70 24.10
N SER A 673 -19.38 -9.84 22.83
CA SER A 673 -19.52 -8.77 21.83
C SER A 673 -20.10 -9.32 20.54
N ALA A 674 -20.82 -8.50 19.80
CA ALA A 674 -21.27 -8.81 18.46
C ALA A 674 -21.28 -7.54 17.62
N GLY A 675 -21.04 -7.67 16.32
CA GLY A 675 -21.06 -6.54 15.42
C GLY A 675 -21.06 -6.94 13.96
N GLY A 676 -21.17 -5.94 13.10
CA GLY A 676 -21.12 -6.15 11.66
C GLY A 676 -20.81 -4.88 10.90
N ASP A 677 -20.37 -5.07 9.68
CA ASP A 677 -20.06 -3.99 8.74
C ASP A 677 -20.86 -4.18 7.45
N LEU A 678 -21.45 -3.10 6.96
CA LEU A 678 -21.97 -2.99 5.60
C LEU A 678 -21.01 -2.11 4.79
N ILE A 679 -20.38 -2.68 3.78
CA ILE A 679 -19.43 -2.00 2.89
C ILE A 679 -20.08 -1.88 1.52
N ALA A 680 -20.27 -0.66 1.01
CA ALA A 680 -20.86 -0.40 -0.29
C ALA A 680 -19.94 0.46 -1.15
N ARG A 681 -19.75 0.08 -2.41
CA ARG A 681 -18.94 0.80 -3.40
C ARG A 681 -19.71 0.86 -4.72
N THR A 682 -19.71 2.02 -5.39
CA THR A 682 -20.27 2.12 -6.74
C THR A 682 -19.32 1.53 -7.78
N GLY A 683 -19.80 1.38 -9.01
CA GLY A 683 -18.97 0.95 -10.13
C GLY A 683 -17.83 1.93 -10.44
N GLN A 684 -16.81 1.41 -11.12
CA GLN A 684 -15.60 2.13 -11.53
C GLN A 684 -15.19 1.71 -12.94
N TYR A 685 -14.55 2.61 -13.70
CA TYR A 685 -14.02 2.27 -15.02
C TYR A 685 -12.82 1.32 -14.90
N LEU A 686 -12.58 0.53 -15.93
CA LEU A 686 -11.48 -0.41 -16.00
C LEU A 686 -10.18 0.34 -16.30
N VAL A 687 -9.06 -0.16 -15.83
CA VAL A 687 -7.72 0.30 -16.26
C VAL A 687 -7.56 -0.08 -17.74
N GLY A 688 -7.15 0.85 -18.56
CA GLY A 688 -7.19 0.73 -20.03
C GLY A 688 -8.47 1.27 -20.68
N ASP A 689 -9.43 1.83 -19.89
CA ASP A 689 -10.62 2.55 -20.38
C ASP A 689 -10.61 3.99 -19.87
N GLU A 690 -9.51 4.68 -20.10
CA GLU A 690 -9.35 6.08 -19.70
C GLU A 690 -10.28 7.02 -20.48
N GLY A 691 -10.76 6.61 -21.67
CA GLY A 691 -11.80 7.30 -22.45
C GLY A 691 -13.21 7.12 -21.92
N ASN A 692 -13.41 6.18 -20.97
CA ASN A 692 -14.72 5.85 -20.39
C ASN A 692 -15.77 5.36 -21.41
N ASP A 693 -15.31 4.71 -22.47
CA ASP A 693 -16.16 4.26 -23.58
C ASP A 693 -16.72 2.85 -23.35
N GLN A 694 -16.23 2.12 -22.32
CA GLN A 694 -16.68 0.77 -21.96
C GLN A 694 -17.57 0.76 -20.71
N PRO A 695 -18.43 -0.26 -20.56
CA PRO A 695 -19.22 -0.43 -19.35
C PRO A 695 -18.33 -0.56 -18.11
N PRO A 696 -18.61 0.20 -17.04
CA PRO A 696 -17.79 0.13 -15.82
C PRO A 696 -17.94 -1.22 -15.10
N LEU A 697 -16.92 -1.60 -14.35
CA LEU A 697 -16.99 -2.67 -13.35
C LEU A 697 -18.15 -2.39 -12.39
N LYS A 698 -18.99 -3.40 -12.14
CA LYS A 698 -20.19 -3.25 -11.31
C LYS A 698 -19.83 -2.92 -9.85
N GLY A 699 -20.61 -2.03 -9.25
CA GLY A 699 -20.54 -1.78 -7.81
C GLY A 699 -21.00 -2.99 -6.98
N TYR A 700 -20.69 -2.97 -5.68
CA TYR A 700 -21.01 -4.07 -4.77
C TYR A 700 -21.38 -3.58 -3.37
N ALA A 701 -22.06 -4.47 -2.61
CA ALA A 701 -22.30 -4.30 -1.20
C ALA A 701 -21.99 -5.60 -0.46
N LEU A 702 -21.19 -5.53 0.61
CA LEU A 702 -20.76 -6.66 1.41
C LEU A 702 -21.22 -6.51 2.85
N VAL A 703 -21.63 -7.61 3.45
CA VAL A 703 -21.93 -7.71 4.87
C VAL A 703 -20.88 -8.58 5.54
N ASN A 704 -20.20 -8.05 6.55
CA ASN A 704 -19.29 -8.81 7.41
C ASN A 704 -19.87 -8.83 8.82
N LEU A 705 -19.74 -9.98 9.50
CA LEU A 705 -20.22 -10.17 10.87
C LEU A 705 -19.07 -10.60 11.77
N ARG A 706 -19.11 -10.22 13.03
CA ARG A 706 -18.15 -10.62 14.06
C ARG A 706 -18.82 -10.85 15.40
N ALA A 707 -18.28 -11.77 16.18
CA ALA A 707 -18.73 -12.02 17.55
C ALA A 707 -17.57 -12.49 18.43
N GLY A 708 -17.65 -12.20 19.71
CA GLY A 708 -16.68 -12.64 20.70
C GLY A 708 -17.37 -13.01 22.02
N VAL A 709 -16.79 -13.95 22.76
CA VAL A 709 -17.25 -14.35 24.11
C VAL A 709 -16.04 -14.57 25.00
N ASP A 710 -16.04 -13.93 26.17
CA ASP A 710 -15.01 -14.12 27.20
C ASP A 710 -15.31 -15.43 27.95
N ILE A 711 -14.42 -16.39 27.79
CA ILE A 711 -14.55 -17.73 28.41
C ILE A 711 -13.82 -17.82 29.74
N LEU A 712 -12.80 -16.98 29.94
CA LEU A 712 -12.03 -16.80 31.17
C LEU A 712 -11.62 -15.31 31.25
N PRO A 713 -11.28 -14.79 32.45
CA PRO A 713 -10.67 -13.47 32.55
C PRO A 713 -9.46 -13.35 31.62
N GLY A 714 -9.48 -12.39 30.70
CA GLY A 714 -8.44 -12.15 29.71
C GLY A 714 -8.41 -13.13 28.54
N VAL A 715 -9.36 -14.10 28.40
CA VAL A 715 -9.41 -15.04 27.28
C VAL A 715 -10.74 -14.95 26.55
N THR A 716 -10.70 -14.53 25.31
CA THR A 716 -11.86 -14.34 24.42
C THR A 716 -11.80 -15.35 23.26
N LEU A 717 -12.88 -16.09 23.07
CA LEU A 717 -13.15 -16.78 21.78
C LEU A 717 -13.83 -15.79 20.83
N PHE A 718 -13.39 -15.77 19.58
CA PHE A 718 -13.98 -14.89 18.57
C PHE A 718 -14.25 -15.62 17.26
N GLY A 719 -15.15 -15.05 16.46
CA GLY A 719 -15.47 -15.53 15.13
C GLY A 719 -15.82 -14.37 14.20
N GLU A 720 -15.44 -14.51 12.93
CA GLU A 720 -15.70 -13.57 11.85
C GLU A 720 -16.31 -14.29 10.66
N LEU A 721 -17.26 -13.62 10.00
CA LEU A 721 -17.86 -14.07 8.75
C LEU A 721 -17.78 -12.93 7.75
N HIS A 722 -16.89 -13.05 6.78
CA HIS A 722 -16.72 -12.06 5.71
C HIS A 722 -17.57 -12.43 4.50
N ASN A 723 -18.10 -11.39 3.81
CA ASN A 723 -19.03 -11.57 2.69
C ASN A 723 -20.16 -12.57 3.04
N ALA A 724 -20.87 -12.30 4.14
CA ALA A 724 -21.87 -13.22 4.71
C ALA A 724 -22.98 -13.62 3.72
N LEU A 725 -23.31 -12.73 2.77
CA LEU A 725 -24.32 -12.95 1.74
C LEU A 725 -23.78 -13.66 0.49
N ASP A 726 -22.49 -14.00 0.47
CA ASP A 726 -21.78 -14.65 -0.66
C ASP A 726 -21.92 -13.90 -1.99
N CYS A 727 -21.89 -12.55 -1.93
CA CYS A 727 -21.97 -11.72 -3.12
C CYS A 727 -20.78 -11.99 -4.05
N LYS A 728 -21.07 -12.14 -5.35
CA LYS A 728 -20.04 -12.16 -6.39
C LYS A 728 -19.70 -10.73 -6.76
N TYR A 729 -18.43 -10.32 -6.58
CA TYR A 729 -17.95 -8.98 -6.85
C TYR A 729 -16.51 -9.02 -7.35
N ALA A 730 -16.04 -7.90 -7.88
CA ALA A 730 -14.64 -7.65 -8.19
C ALA A 730 -14.26 -6.26 -7.73
N THR A 731 -12.98 -6.06 -7.43
CA THR A 731 -12.44 -4.79 -6.91
C THR A 731 -11.48 -4.12 -7.87
N PHE A 732 -11.06 -4.83 -8.91
CA PHE A 732 -10.16 -4.36 -9.96
C PHE A 732 -10.63 -4.92 -11.31
N GLY A 733 -10.40 -4.19 -12.38
CA GLY A 733 -10.70 -4.61 -13.74
C GLY A 733 -9.80 -3.93 -14.74
N THR A 734 -9.44 -4.65 -15.78
CA THR A 734 -8.63 -4.22 -16.92
C THR A 734 -9.03 -4.97 -18.17
N PHE A 735 -8.34 -4.75 -19.27
CA PHE A 735 -8.43 -5.56 -20.48
C PHE A 735 -7.22 -6.50 -20.58
N SER A 736 -7.41 -7.63 -21.21
CA SER A 736 -6.39 -8.63 -21.44
C SER A 736 -6.62 -9.20 -22.84
N ASP A 737 -5.57 -9.37 -23.57
CA ASP A 737 -5.63 -10.20 -24.76
C ASP A 737 -5.78 -11.67 -24.35
N ILE A 738 -6.80 -12.34 -24.87
CA ILE A 738 -7.15 -13.72 -24.55
C ILE A 738 -7.04 -14.65 -25.76
N GLY A 739 -6.65 -14.11 -26.94
CA GLY A 739 -6.69 -14.80 -28.21
C GLY A 739 -5.90 -16.10 -28.24
N GLU A 740 -4.66 -16.05 -27.73
CA GLU A 740 -3.70 -17.16 -27.81
C GLU A 740 -3.77 -18.16 -26.63
N VAL A 741 -4.74 -17.98 -25.72
CA VAL A 741 -4.84 -18.83 -24.52
C VAL A 741 -6.05 -19.75 -24.60
N ALA A 742 -5.80 -21.04 -24.87
CA ALA A 742 -6.85 -22.05 -24.83
C ALA A 742 -7.41 -22.21 -23.40
N MET A 743 -8.71 -21.91 -23.24
CA MET A 743 -9.42 -22.03 -21.97
C MET A 743 -10.47 -23.15 -22.06
N ALA A 744 -10.13 -24.35 -21.59
CA ALA A 744 -11.04 -25.50 -21.63
C ALA A 744 -12.40 -25.22 -20.94
N GLN A 745 -12.43 -24.38 -19.90
CA GLN A 745 -13.65 -23.97 -19.19
C GLN A 745 -14.47 -22.91 -19.95
N ALA A 746 -13.86 -22.17 -20.87
CA ALA A 746 -14.47 -21.11 -21.66
C ALA A 746 -13.91 -21.12 -23.10
N PRO A 747 -14.18 -22.18 -23.90
CA PRO A 747 -13.51 -22.39 -25.20
C PRO A 747 -13.92 -21.38 -26.29
N HIS A 748 -14.93 -20.56 -26.04
CA HIS A 748 -15.41 -19.53 -26.95
C HIS A 748 -15.29 -18.13 -26.34
N ALA A 749 -14.40 -17.96 -25.36
CA ALA A 749 -14.17 -16.65 -24.76
C ALA A 749 -13.68 -15.66 -25.82
N SER A 750 -14.26 -14.46 -25.81
CA SER A 750 -13.96 -13.39 -26.73
C SER A 750 -14.02 -12.00 -26.07
N ASP A 751 -14.45 -11.94 -24.82
CA ASP A 751 -14.55 -10.69 -24.06
C ASP A 751 -13.19 -10.35 -23.43
N PRO A 752 -12.51 -9.28 -23.86
CA PRO A 752 -11.17 -8.93 -23.39
C PRO A 752 -11.16 -8.40 -21.95
N ARG A 753 -12.33 -8.20 -21.33
CA ARG A 753 -12.38 -7.74 -19.94
C ARG A 753 -11.86 -8.80 -18.99
N ALA A 754 -10.96 -8.40 -18.09
CA ALA A 754 -10.39 -9.23 -17.06
C ALA A 754 -10.58 -8.60 -15.68
N TYR A 755 -10.97 -9.38 -14.69
CA TYR A 755 -11.31 -8.88 -13.36
C TYR A 755 -10.46 -9.51 -12.26
N GLY A 756 -10.13 -8.72 -11.23
CA GLY A 756 -9.66 -9.18 -9.92
C GLY A 756 -10.86 -9.56 -9.06
N PRO A 757 -11.25 -10.85 -9.02
CA PRO A 757 -12.48 -11.28 -8.35
C PRO A 757 -12.31 -11.24 -6.84
N GLY A 758 -13.28 -10.63 -6.15
CA GLY A 758 -13.30 -10.60 -4.69
C GLY A 758 -13.61 -11.97 -4.08
N ALA A 759 -13.11 -12.22 -2.88
CA ALA A 759 -13.25 -13.51 -2.20
C ALA A 759 -14.72 -13.86 -1.91
N PRO A 760 -15.11 -15.15 -2.04
CA PRO A 760 -16.42 -15.63 -1.64
C PRO A 760 -16.59 -15.56 -0.12
N ARG A 761 -17.77 -15.95 0.39
CA ARG A 761 -17.99 -16.06 1.83
C ARG A 761 -16.89 -16.87 2.51
N ARG A 762 -16.26 -16.28 3.53
CA ARG A 762 -15.20 -16.92 4.34
C ARG A 762 -15.43 -16.64 5.82
N TRP A 763 -15.05 -17.62 6.65
CA TRP A 763 -15.15 -17.52 8.09
C TRP A 763 -13.79 -17.74 8.73
N TYR A 764 -13.61 -17.12 9.89
CA TYR A 764 -12.47 -17.29 10.77
C TYR A 764 -12.97 -17.50 12.19
N ALA A 765 -12.27 -18.30 12.98
CA ALA A 765 -12.51 -18.47 14.39
C ALA A 765 -11.17 -18.58 15.12
N GLY A 766 -11.13 -18.03 16.32
CA GLY A 766 -9.88 -18.00 17.07
C GLY A 766 -10.05 -17.76 18.57
N VAL A 767 -8.92 -17.83 19.24
CA VAL A 767 -8.80 -17.47 20.65
C VAL A 767 -7.77 -16.37 20.80
N LYS A 768 -8.07 -15.38 21.64
CA LYS A 768 -7.20 -14.29 22.03
C LYS A 768 -7.07 -14.27 23.54
N ALA A 769 -5.84 -14.19 24.03
CA ALA A 769 -5.53 -14.13 25.45
C ALA A 769 -4.71 -12.87 25.76
N ARG A 770 -5.03 -12.20 26.87
CA ARG A 770 -4.33 -11.02 27.42
C ARG A 770 -4.03 -11.24 28.90
N PHE A 771 -2.77 -10.95 29.29
CA PHE A 771 -2.26 -11.15 30.65
C PHE A 771 -1.50 -9.93 31.15
#